data_a12bc3f096c5b05db17f40ebb49830ca
#
_entry.id   a12bc3f096c5b05db17f40ebb49830ca
#
_cell.length_a   1.000
_cell.length_b   1.000
_cell.length_c   1.000
_cell.angle_alpha   90.00
_cell.angle_beta   90.00
_cell.angle_gamma   90.00
#
_symmetry.space_group_name_H-M   'P 1'
#
loop_
_entity.id
_entity.type
_entity.pdbx_description
1 polymer ?
#
loop_
_entity_poly.entity_id
_entity_poly.type
_entity_poly.pdbx_seq_one_letter_code
_entity_poly.pdbx_strand_id
1 'polypeptide(L)'
;MSRILTTLIALSATTLAVAQSAKTKPAKPGNKVNTNASSSTHYWHLPDTIGMHKYVSDLMAKMTLEEKIGQLNLPTVGFDVTGPVLSKDVEGKIQKGMVGGVFNTFTPVAVRKLQQKAITETRLGIPLLFGFDVIHGHRTIFPIPLGLSCSWNPNLIENTARVAAVEATADGLNWTFSPMVDIARDPRWGRVSEGAGEDPHLGSAVGAAMVRGYQGNLQFQLNQPNSILACVKHFGLYGAAEAGRDYNTVDMSTYKMYNDYFPPYKACIDAGVGSAMASFNDINGMPATCNRWLLTDVLRKEWGFNGMVSTDYTGIAELINHGMGDEATVAARSVYAGSDMDMVSELFLNKLPELVKSGKVSESTVDLACRRILETKYRLGLFQDPYRNLNDKAPAQYHLSNEHRNVAYQAAVESFVLLQNGQGALTKPSEGVAFETKTPANLLPLNVNSKVAWIGPFIKDKRNLIGNWSGAGDHQKAISLWEALHKGAKWDGQVLQGDVNVYEGLPKVNIDNRNLAGEGDNQYALGCNMLEDPALIARLNEHGGMIEKSEKSTDALIQEAVELAMRSDVAVLYLGETFGMSGEAASRSNIQLPENQKRLLRAVAATGKPIVLLVMTGRPLDLSEEVGLATSIMVTWFPGTQAGMAVRDVLYGEKSPSGKLTMTFPRSVGQVPIYYNAKNTGRPFDEKQKYTSKYLDIQNTPLFAFGHGLSYGSTALGFGGNSLSSDTFVLDATATNAQVEFDVVVLHAGGQSHSETIQLYTHQRSATLTRPLKELKRFIKIALTTEDNVNAREIKAVTFTLSAKDFSYFDASGKPILEAGLYDVWIGTASDQLPLHKVVKVVK
;
A
#
# COMPACT_ATOMS: atom_id res chain seq x y z
N MET A 1 18.98 -25.62 -20.55
CA MET A 1 19.19 -25.57 -19.08
C MET A 1 20.51 -26.18 -18.65
N SER A 2 20.86 -27.41 -19.03
CA SER A 2 22.13 -28.06 -18.64
C SER A 2 23.41 -27.29 -19.06
N ARG A 3 23.46 -26.67 -20.25
CA ARG A 3 24.65 -25.91 -20.71
C ARG A 3 24.82 -24.54 -20.02
N ILE A 4 23.76 -23.96 -19.52
CA ILE A 4 23.82 -22.66 -18.79
C ILE A 4 24.36 -22.87 -17.38
N LEU A 5 24.00 -23.97 -16.75
CA LEU A 5 24.49 -24.33 -15.41
C LEU A 5 25.99 -24.62 -15.40
N THR A 6 26.53 -25.29 -16.45
CA THR A 6 27.96 -25.59 -16.59
C THR A 6 28.77 -24.32 -16.80
N THR A 7 28.21 -23.32 -17.48
CA THR A 7 28.90 -22.02 -17.73
C THR A 7 28.93 -21.17 -16.45
N LEU A 8 27.92 -21.24 -15.61
CA LEU A 8 27.90 -20.54 -14.31
C LEU A 8 28.94 -21.07 -13.33
N ILE A 9 29.15 -22.38 -13.29
CA ILE A 9 30.16 -23.03 -12.43
C ILE A 9 31.59 -22.71 -12.94
N ALA A 10 31.81 -22.63 -14.24
CA ALA A 10 33.07 -22.29 -14.81
C ALA A 10 33.46 -20.80 -14.63
N LEU A 11 32.49 -19.88 -14.65
CA LEU A 11 32.70 -18.45 -14.40
C LEU A 11 33.05 -18.15 -12.94
N SER A 12 32.43 -18.86 -11.96
CA SER A 12 32.72 -18.66 -10.54
C SER A 12 34.18 -19.04 -10.18
N ALA A 13 34.70 -20.06 -10.80
CA ALA A 13 36.08 -20.49 -10.59
C ALA A 13 37.14 -19.53 -11.21
N THR A 14 36.84 -18.91 -12.36
CA THR A 14 37.74 -17.98 -13.04
C THR A 14 37.76 -16.60 -12.38
N THR A 15 36.64 -16.15 -11.78
CA THR A 15 36.56 -14.85 -11.10
C THR A 15 37.30 -14.83 -9.77
N LEU A 16 37.38 -15.96 -9.05
CA LEU A 16 38.20 -16.05 -7.84
C LEU A 16 39.71 -15.97 -8.12
N ALA A 17 40.18 -16.44 -9.29
CA ALA A 17 41.58 -16.39 -9.65
C ALA A 17 42.07 -14.98 -10.04
N VAL A 18 41.19 -14.12 -10.55
CA VAL A 18 41.55 -12.74 -10.95
C VAL A 18 41.54 -11.79 -9.74
N ALA A 19 40.76 -12.07 -8.70
CA ALA A 19 40.72 -11.23 -7.52
C ALA A 19 41.96 -11.32 -6.60
N GLN A 20 42.83 -12.29 -6.79
CA GLN A 20 44.04 -12.44 -5.98
C GLN A 20 45.29 -11.74 -6.53
N SER A 21 45.28 -11.12 -7.72
CA SER A 21 46.48 -10.55 -8.33
C SER A 21 46.51 -9.01 -8.43
N ALA A 22 45.51 -8.27 -8.00
CA ALA A 22 45.51 -6.81 -8.05
C ALA A 22 45.57 -6.18 -6.64
N LYS A 23 46.81 -5.93 -6.17
CA LYS A 23 47.06 -5.02 -5.05
C LYS A 23 46.93 -3.57 -5.54
N THR A 24 45.82 -2.92 -5.30
CA THR A 24 45.69 -1.46 -5.42
C THR A 24 45.21 -0.85 -4.10
N LYS A 25 45.70 0.35 -3.82
CA LYS A 25 45.55 1.11 -2.57
C LYS A 25 44.09 1.26 -2.09
N PRO A 26 43.83 1.39 -0.76
CA PRO A 26 42.51 1.45 -0.22
C PRO A 26 41.80 2.75 -0.61
N ALA A 27 40.64 2.64 -1.25
CA ALA A 27 39.68 3.71 -1.42
C ALA A 27 38.86 3.87 -0.09
N LYS A 28 38.48 5.09 0.19
CA LYS A 28 37.74 5.48 1.39
C LYS A 28 36.43 4.65 1.54
N PRO A 29 36.00 4.33 2.77
CA PRO A 29 34.84 3.47 2.99
C PRO A 29 33.56 4.13 2.50
N GLY A 30 32.93 3.52 1.48
CA GLY A 30 31.57 3.82 1.09
C GLY A 30 30.59 3.34 2.18
N ASN A 31 29.53 4.10 2.39
CA ASN A 31 28.49 3.87 3.38
C ASN A 31 27.95 2.44 3.29
N LYS A 32 28.24 1.63 4.30
CA LYS A 32 27.53 0.36 4.53
C LYS A 32 26.11 0.68 4.92
N VAL A 33 25.15 0.29 4.07
CA VAL A 33 23.74 0.23 4.48
C VAL A 33 23.62 -0.83 5.55
N ASN A 34 23.43 -0.41 6.78
CA ASN A 34 23.34 -1.28 7.94
C ASN A 34 21.89 -1.81 8.05
N THR A 35 21.66 -3.06 7.64
CA THR A 35 20.34 -3.73 7.70
C THR A 35 20.06 -4.37 9.06
N ASN A 36 20.85 -4.07 10.09
CA ASN A 36 20.61 -4.56 11.44
C ASN A 36 19.60 -3.68 12.17
N ALA A 37 18.30 -3.94 11.98
CA ALA A 37 17.30 -3.56 12.96
C ALA A 37 17.43 -4.50 14.18
N SER A 38 18.33 -4.15 15.09
CA SER A 38 18.38 -4.78 16.40
C SER A 38 17.07 -4.50 17.13
N SER A 39 16.45 -5.55 17.66
CA SER A 39 15.32 -5.48 18.56
C SER A 39 15.75 -4.85 19.89
N SER A 40 15.89 -3.53 19.92
CA SER A 40 15.88 -2.79 21.15
C SER A 40 14.45 -2.27 21.35
N THR A 41 13.87 -2.57 22.48
CA THR A 41 12.69 -1.90 23.02
C THR A 41 13.00 -0.40 23.10
N HIS A 42 12.80 0.32 22.00
CA HIS A 42 13.00 1.75 21.99
C HIS A 42 11.74 2.40 22.53
N TYR A 43 11.75 2.61 23.84
CA TYR A 43 10.86 3.56 24.47
C TYR A 43 11.03 4.93 23.79
N TRP A 44 9.91 5.61 23.58
CA TRP A 44 9.84 7.01 23.19
C TRP A 44 10.55 7.87 24.26
N HIS A 45 11.85 7.99 24.21
CA HIS A 45 12.57 8.95 24.99
C HIS A 45 12.57 10.29 24.26
N LEU A 46 11.48 11.05 24.46
CA LEU A 46 11.53 12.49 24.18
C LEU A 46 12.53 13.13 25.17
N PRO A 47 13.32 14.12 24.74
CA PRO A 47 14.28 14.80 25.62
C PRO A 47 13.68 15.43 26.88
N ASP A 48 12.34 15.60 26.91
CA ASP A 48 11.62 16.26 28.00
C ASP A 48 10.31 15.58 28.39
N THR A 49 10.34 14.24 28.62
CA THR A 49 9.15 13.52 29.10
C THR A 49 8.74 14.00 30.50
N ILE A 50 9.68 14.39 31.37
CA ILE A 50 9.43 14.92 32.71
C ILE A 50 8.72 16.27 32.62
N GLY A 51 9.18 17.18 31.77
CA GLY A 51 8.54 18.47 31.51
C GLY A 51 7.14 18.33 30.94
N MET A 52 6.95 17.40 29.99
CA MET A 52 5.64 17.06 29.42
C MET A 52 4.65 16.60 30.49
N HIS A 53 5.02 15.60 31.30
CA HIS A 53 4.14 15.07 32.35
C HIS A 53 3.78 16.11 33.39
N LYS A 54 4.75 16.94 33.78
CA LYS A 54 4.50 18.05 34.70
C LYS A 54 3.55 19.07 34.09
N TYR A 55 3.83 19.54 32.88
CA TYR A 55 2.99 20.53 32.18
C TYR A 55 1.55 20.05 32.05
N VAL A 56 1.35 18.82 31.54
CA VAL A 56 0.03 18.25 31.35
C VAL A 56 -0.70 18.07 32.67
N SER A 57 -0.01 17.65 33.74
CA SER A 57 -0.63 17.51 35.07
C SER A 57 -1.04 18.86 35.64
N ASP A 58 -0.22 19.90 35.53
CA ASP A 58 -0.52 21.26 35.95
C ASP A 58 -1.69 21.87 35.17
N LEU A 59 -1.82 21.55 33.88
CA LEU A 59 -2.94 21.95 33.04
C LEU A 59 -4.23 21.24 33.44
N MET A 60 -4.20 19.92 33.57
CA MET A 60 -5.35 19.11 33.95
C MET A 60 -5.89 19.47 35.33
N ALA A 61 -5.05 19.88 36.26
CA ALA A 61 -5.47 20.36 37.59
C ALA A 61 -6.32 21.65 37.53
N LYS A 62 -6.26 22.40 36.43
CA LYS A 62 -7.05 23.61 36.19
C LYS A 62 -8.32 23.35 35.39
N MET A 63 -8.45 22.17 34.75
CA MET A 63 -9.57 21.83 33.88
C MET A 63 -10.80 21.38 34.70
N THR A 64 -11.97 21.78 34.27
CA THR A 64 -13.23 21.18 34.73
C THR A 64 -13.44 19.82 34.09
N LEU A 65 -14.37 19.02 34.59
CA LEU A 65 -14.73 17.73 34.01
C LEU A 65 -15.22 17.90 32.55
N GLU A 66 -16.03 18.94 32.30
CA GLU A 66 -16.57 19.25 30.97
C GLU A 66 -15.46 19.60 29.99
N GLU A 67 -14.44 20.36 30.41
CA GLU A 67 -13.28 20.70 29.59
C GLU A 67 -12.40 19.47 29.30
N LYS A 68 -12.23 18.56 30.28
CA LYS A 68 -11.54 17.28 30.07
C LYS A 68 -12.29 16.41 29.04
N ILE A 69 -13.62 16.27 29.17
CA ILE A 69 -14.45 15.56 28.23
C ILE A 69 -14.45 16.23 26.84
N GLY A 70 -14.43 17.56 26.80
CA GLY A 70 -14.29 18.34 25.57
C GLY A 70 -13.06 17.95 24.74
N GLN A 71 -11.94 17.61 25.39
CA GLN A 71 -10.76 17.14 24.66
C GLN A 71 -10.96 15.80 23.94
N LEU A 72 -11.94 15.01 24.38
CA LEU A 72 -12.25 13.69 23.81
C LEU A 72 -13.16 13.79 22.56
N ASN A 73 -13.60 14.99 22.18
CA ASN A 73 -14.53 15.24 21.06
C ASN A 73 -13.79 15.63 19.78
N LEU A 74 -14.07 14.90 18.67
CA LEU A 74 -13.49 15.10 17.33
C LEU A 74 -14.61 15.27 16.29
N PRO A 75 -15.22 16.45 16.17
CA PRO A 75 -16.23 16.72 15.15
C PRO A 75 -15.61 16.96 13.77
N THR A 76 -16.39 16.73 12.71
CA THR A 76 -16.03 17.10 11.34
C THR A 76 -16.35 18.57 11.05
N VAL A 77 -15.54 19.19 10.20
CA VAL A 77 -15.73 20.56 9.68
C VAL A 77 -15.35 20.60 8.21
N GLY A 78 -16.22 21.13 7.37
CA GLY A 78 -15.95 21.30 5.94
C GLY A 78 -16.80 20.41 5.06
N PHE A 79 -16.34 19.21 4.76
CA PHE A 79 -17.11 18.26 3.96
C PHE A 79 -17.17 16.88 4.64
N ASP A 80 -18.23 16.14 4.33
CA ASP A 80 -18.42 14.80 4.87
C ASP A 80 -17.99 13.78 3.84
N VAL A 81 -17.26 12.77 4.29
CA VAL A 81 -16.68 11.77 3.39
C VAL A 81 -17.36 10.41 3.56
N THR A 82 -17.69 10.01 4.80
CA THR A 82 -18.00 8.59 5.09
C THR A 82 -19.29 8.34 5.87
N GLY A 83 -20.12 9.36 6.12
CA GLY A 83 -21.37 9.14 6.85
C GLY A 83 -22.12 10.41 7.23
N PRO A 84 -23.17 10.31 8.08
CA PRO A 84 -23.99 11.46 8.42
C PRO A 84 -23.26 12.47 9.32
N VAL A 85 -23.47 13.76 9.08
CA VAL A 85 -23.04 14.84 9.97
C VAL A 85 -23.92 14.85 11.23
N LEU A 86 -23.39 14.37 12.32
CA LEU A 86 -24.05 14.41 13.62
C LEU A 86 -23.70 15.67 14.40
N SER A 87 -22.51 16.24 14.20
CA SER A 87 -22.02 17.43 14.89
C SER A 87 -22.70 18.70 14.40
N LYS A 88 -23.25 19.48 15.32
CA LYS A 88 -23.82 20.81 15.05
C LYS A 88 -23.10 21.88 15.87
N ASP A 89 -23.05 23.12 15.36
CA ASP A 89 -22.45 24.27 16.05
C ASP A 89 -21.01 24.01 16.54
N VAL A 90 -20.17 23.49 15.66
CA VAL A 90 -18.77 23.15 16.01
C VAL A 90 -17.99 24.38 16.48
N GLU A 91 -18.17 25.55 15.84
CA GLU A 91 -17.50 26.79 16.28
C GLU A 91 -17.92 27.22 17.69
N GLY A 92 -19.20 27.12 18.03
CA GLY A 92 -19.69 27.40 19.39
C GLY A 92 -19.20 26.41 20.44
N LYS A 93 -19.02 25.15 20.07
CA LYS A 93 -18.40 24.13 20.95
C LYS A 93 -16.91 24.41 21.17
N ILE A 94 -16.18 24.86 20.13
CA ILE A 94 -14.79 25.29 20.27
C ILE A 94 -14.68 26.41 21.31
N GLN A 95 -15.50 27.45 21.19
CA GLN A 95 -15.53 28.59 22.14
C GLN A 95 -15.77 28.18 23.59
N LYS A 96 -16.50 27.09 23.81
CA LYS A 96 -16.78 26.53 25.14
C LYS A 96 -15.69 25.54 25.63
N GLY A 97 -14.64 25.31 24.84
CA GLY A 97 -13.62 24.33 25.19
C GLY A 97 -14.05 22.87 25.05
N MET A 98 -15.10 22.59 24.28
CA MET A 98 -15.75 21.27 24.13
C MET A 98 -15.26 20.49 22.89
N VAL A 99 -14.05 20.83 22.37
CA VAL A 99 -13.48 20.19 21.18
C VAL A 99 -11.99 19.97 21.38
N GLY A 100 -11.53 18.75 21.22
CA GLY A 100 -10.11 18.39 21.28
C GLY A 100 -9.39 18.49 19.94
N GLY A 101 -10.08 18.24 18.86
CA GLY A 101 -9.61 18.35 17.50
C GLY A 101 -10.76 18.47 16.51
N VAL A 102 -10.47 18.80 15.29
CA VAL A 102 -11.40 18.80 14.15
C VAL A 102 -10.77 18.12 12.97
N PHE A 103 -11.57 17.66 12.01
CA PHE A 103 -11.05 17.07 10.78
C PHE A 103 -11.87 17.51 9.56
N ASN A 104 -11.41 17.16 8.35
CA ASN A 104 -11.98 17.55 7.06
C ASN A 104 -11.95 19.06 6.76
N THR A 105 -11.04 19.79 7.39
CA THR A 105 -10.75 21.18 7.01
C THR A 105 -9.24 21.39 6.90
N PHE A 106 -8.83 22.04 5.86
CA PHE A 106 -7.43 22.35 5.58
C PHE A 106 -7.34 23.71 4.85
N THR A 107 -6.22 24.23 4.65
CA THR A 107 -5.74 25.56 4.23
C THR A 107 -5.33 26.41 5.44
N PRO A 108 -4.24 27.15 5.32
CA PRO A 108 -3.77 27.98 6.43
C PRO A 108 -4.83 28.97 6.96
N VAL A 109 -5.69 29.47 6.09
CA VAL A 109 -6.76 30.42 6.47
C VAL A 109 -7.84 29.74 7.31
N ALA A 110 -8.35 28.58 6.87
CA ALA A 110 -9.40 27.86 7.57
C ALA A 110 -8.91 27.33 8.93
N VAL A 111 -7.71 26.73 8.94
CA VAL A 111 -7.09 26.18 10.16
C VAL A 111 -6.80 27.30 11.16
N ARG A 112 -6.24 28.44 10.72
CA ARG A 112 -5.95 29.62 11.56
C ARG A 112 -7.21 30.13 12.24
N LYS A 113 -8.33 30.23 11.51
CA LYS A 113 -9.60 30.72 12.06
C LYS A 113 -10.07 29.88 13.26
N LEU A 114 -10.05 28.57 13.13
CA LEU A 114 -10.51 27.65 14.19
C LEU A 114 -9.49 27.57 15.33
N GLN A 115 -8.19 27.53 15.03
CA GLN A 115 -7.14 27.53 16.05
C GLN A 115 -7.16 28.81 16.87
N GLN A 116 -7.33 29.97 16.24
CA GLN A 116 -7.44 31.25 16.94
C GLN A 116 -8.62 31.25 17.92
N LYS A 117 -9.80 30.75 17.52
CA LYS A 117 -10.94 30.60 18.44
C LYS A 117 -10.57 29.77 19.66
N ALA A 118 -9.93 28.61 19.47
CA ALA A 118 -9.54 27.75 20.58
C ALA A 118 -8.55 28.45 21.53
N ILE A 119 -7.61 29.19 20.99
CA ILE A 119 -6.56 29.88 21.79
C ILE A 119 -7.08 31.13 22.48
N THR A 120 -7.88 31.98 21.82
CA THR A 120 -8.22 33.33 22.31
C THR A 120 -9.62 33.42 22.89
N GLU A 121 -10.54 32.53 22.57
CA GLU A 121 -11.93 32.59 22.99
C GLU A 121 -12.31 31.54 24.04
N THR A 122 -11.37 30.66 24.46
CA THR A 122 -11.57 29.68 25.52
C THR A 122 -10.82 30.06 26.80
N ARG A 123 -11.28 29.54 27.95
CA ARG A 123 -10.70 29.84 29.26
C ARG A 123 -9.23 29.38 29.41
N LEU A 124 -8.87 28.25 28.82
CA LEU A 124 -7.54 27.62 28.97
C LEU A 124 -6.63 27.75 27.74
N GLY A 125 -7.16 28.20 26.60
CA GLY A 125 -6.37 28.36 25.38
C GLY A 125 -5.74 27.05 24.88
N ILE A 126 -6.42 25.91 25.01
CA ILE A 126 -5.87 24.61 24.58
C ILE A 126 -5.97 24.50 23.05
N PRO A 127 -4.87 24.23 22.33
CA PRO A 127 -4.86 24.15 20.88
C PRO A 127 -5.62 22.91 20.36
N LEU A 128 -6.17 23.00 19.14
CA LEU A 128 -6.83 21.90 18.45
C LEU A 128 -5.86 21.00 17.69
N LEU A 129 -6.23 19.73 17.55
CA LEU A 129 -5.71 18.85 16.50
C LEU A 129 -6.48 19.09 15.20
N PHE A 130 -5.79 19.03 14.06
CA PHE A 130 -6.37 19.13 12.72
C PHE A 130 -6.06 17.86 11.93
N GLY A 131 -7.08 17.01 11.80
CA GLY A 131 -6.99 15.71 11.16
C GLY A 131 -7.45 15.72 9.70
N PHE A 132 -6.88 14.85 8.89
CA PHE A 132 -7.32 14.61 7.51
C PHE A 132 -6.83 13.24 7.01
N ASP A 133 -7.55 12.66 6.03
CA ASP A 133 -7.15 11.42 5.37
C ASP A 133 -6.11 11.68 4.28
N VAL A 134 -4.84 11.77 4.68
CA VAL A 134 -3.70 11.90 3.77
C VAL A 134 -3.15 10.50 3.50
N ILE A 135 -3.90 9.69 2.71
CA ILE A 135 -3.64 8.25 2.57
C ILE A 135 -2.49 7.96 1.59
N HIS A 136 -2.50 8.59 0.42
CA HIS A 136 -1.45 8.42 -0.59
C HIS A 136 -1.09 9.73 -1.29
N GLY A 137 -0.90 10.76 -0.49
CA GLY A 137 -0.58 12.12 -0.93
C GLY A 137 -1.59 13.14 -0.42
N HIS A 138 -1.25 14.42 -0.55
CA HIS A 138 -2.13 15.52 -0.19
C HIS A 138 -2.54 16.31 -1.44
N ARG A 139 -1.67 17.14 -1.99
CA ARG A 139 -1.89 17.82 -3.28
C ARG A 139 -1.25 17.07 -4.43
N THR A 140 -0.02 16.60 -4.22
CA THR A 140 0.62 15.62 -5.09
C THR A 140 0.10 14.24 -4.70
N ILE A 141 -0.68 13.63 -5.59
CA ILE A 141 -1.25 12.31 -5.35
C ILE A 141 -0.33 11.26 -5.96
N PHE A 142 0.07 10.29 -5.14
CA PHE A 142 0.85 9.11 -5.48
C PHE A 142 -0.06 7.97 -5.95
N PRO A 143 0.49 6.85 -6.44
CA PRO A 143 -0.33 5.65 -6.62
C PRO A 143 -1.06 5.28 -5.34
N ILE A 144 -2.25 4.66 -5.47
CA ILE A 144 -2.95 4.11 -4.31
C ILE A 144 -2.03 3.16 -3.52
N PRO A 145 -2.21 2.99 -2.19
CA PRO A 145 -1.30 2.21 -1.37
C PRO A 145 -1.05 0.79 -1.86
N LEU A 146 -2.07 0.10 -2.39
CA LEU A 146 -1.89 -1.22 -3.00
C LEU A 146 -0.92 -1.18 -4.20
N GLY A 147 -1.05 -0.18 -5.07
CA GLY A 147 -0.13 0.04 -6.18
C GLY A 147 1.26 0.42 -5.68
N LEU A 148 1.36 1.35 -4.73
CA LEU A 148 2.62 1.81 -4.17
C LEU A 148 3.39 0.66 -3.48
N SER A 149 2.69 -0.24 -2.78
CA SER A 149 3.30 -1.43 -2.17
C SER A 149 3.95 -2.35 -3.20
N CYS A 150 3.41 -2.42 -4.44
CA CYS A 150 3.98 -3.18 -5.55
C CYS A 150 5.37 -2.69 -5.98
N SER A 151 5.79 -1.50 -5.55
CA SER A 151 7.18 -1.06 -5.73
C SER A 151 8.19 -1.91 -4.96
N TRP A 152 7.80 -2.59 -3.88
CA TRP A 152 8.68 -3.30 -2.95
C TRP A 152 9.88 -2.45 -2.51
N ASN A 153 9.67 -1.14 -2.41
CA ASN A 153 10.71 -0.16 -2.11
C ASN A 153 10.30 0.68 -0.88
N PRO A 154 10.59 0.20 0.35
CA PRO A 154 10.23 0.93 1.58
C PRO A 154 10.82 2.35 1.64
N ASN A 155 11.98 2.61 1.04
CA ASN A 155 12.58 3.95 1.03
C ASN A 155 11.77 4.91 0.15
N LEU A 156 11.28 4.46 -1.01
CA LEU A 156 10.40 5.25 -1.85
C LEU A 156 9.07 5.52 -1.14
N ILE A 157 8.50 4.51 -0.47
CA ILE A 157 7.25 4.64 0.30
C ILE A 157 7.42 5.65 1.45
N GLU A 158 8.53 5.59 2.18
CA GLU A 158 8.86 6.57 3.22
C GLU A 158 8.95 7.99 2.64
N ASN A 159 9.56 8.14 1.45
CA ASN A 159 9.67 9.44 0.77
C ASN A 159 8.31 9.97 0.30
N THR A 160 7.42 9.11 -0.24
CA THR A 160 6.05 9.54 -0.61
C THR A 160 5.26 10.04 0.60
N ALA A 161 5.36 9.35 1.74
CA ALA A 161 4.74 9.78 2.99
C ALA A 161 5.37 11.08 3.54
N ARG A 162 6.68 11.28 3.35
CA ARG A 162 7.36 12.54 3.69
C ARG A 162 6.84 13.71 2.85
N VAL A 163 6.72 13.55 1.54
CA VAL A 163 6.14 14.56 0.65
C VAL A 163 4.71 14.90 1.07
N ALA A 164 3.90 13.87 1.33
CA ALA A 164 2.53 14.04 1.80
C ALA A 164 2.46 14.83 3.11
N ALA A 165 3.36 14.57 4.06
CA ALA A 165 3.46 15.31 5.32
C ALA A 165 3.83 16.77 5.10
N VAL A 166 4.81 17.05 4.23
CA VAL A 166 5.23 18.42 3.88
C VAL A 166 4.07 19.23 3.31
N GLU A 167 3.32 18.66 2.36
CA GLU A 167 2.20 19.34 1.74
C GLU A 167 1.01 19.52 2.70
N ALA A 168 0.71 18.49 3.51
CA ALA A 168 -0.37 18.54 4.48
C ALA A 168 -0.10 19.58 5.59
N THR A 169 1.14 19.63 6.09
CA THR A 169 1.52 20.65 7.08
C THR A 169 1.55 22.06 6.48
N ALA A 170 1.86 22.22 5.18
CA ALA A 170 1.74 23.49 4.49
C ALA A 170 0.29 23.99 4.44
N ASP A 171 -0.70 23.11 4.47
CA ASP A 171 -2.12 23.44 4.62
C ASP A 171 -2.60 23.53 6.07
N GLY A 172 -1.69 23.44 7.05
CA GLY A 172 -1.97 23.63 8.48
C GLY A 172 -2.34 22.35 9.22
N LEU A 173 -2.38 21.20 8.58
CA LEU A 173 -2.69 19.92 9.21
C LEU A 173 -1.58 19.48 10.17
N ASN A 174 -1.95 18.75 11.23
CA ASN A 174 -1.00 18.21 12.19
C ASN A 174 -1.27 16.74 12.55
N TRP A 175 -2.31 16.13 11.96
CA TRP A 175 -2.68 14.73 12.16
C TRP A 175 -3.21 14.12 10.86
N THR A 176 -2.71 12.92 10.48
CA THR A 176 -3.23 12.15 9.35
C THR A 176 -3.81 10.82 9.83
N PHE A 177 -4.90 10.36 9.19
CA PHE A 177 -5.50 9.06 9.44
C PHE A 177 -4.85 7.97 8.53
N SER A 178 -3.54 7.86 8.62
CA SER A 178 -2.68 6.96 7.84
C SER A 178 -1.43 6.58 8.64
N PRO A 179 -0.84 5.36 8.46
CA PRO A 179 -1.12 4.37 7.43
C PRO A 179 -2.29 3.44 7.75
N MET A 180 -2.95 2.97 6.70
CA MET A 180 -3.84 1.82 6.74
C MET A 180 -3.02 0.56 6.50
N VAL A 181 -3.07 -0.40 7.45
CA VAL A 181 -2.21 -1.60 7.43
C VAL A 181 -2.98 -2.91 7.55
N ASP A 182 -4.26 -2.87 7.27
CA ASP A 182 -5.12 -4.05 7.26
C ASP A 182 -4.64 -5.06 6.22
N ILE A 183 -4.33 -6.28 6.66
CA ILE A 183 -4.03 -7.38 5.74
C ILE A 183 -5.30 -7.77 5.02
N ALA A 184 -5.26 -7.77 3.69
CA ALA A 184 -6.40 -8.07 2.82
C ALA A 184 -6.13 -9.33 2.00
N ARG A 185 -7.06 -10.32 2.10
CA ARG A 185 -7.00 -11.58 1.37
C ARG A 185 -8.24 -11.83 0.50
N ASP A 186 -9.19 -10.91 0.55
CA ASP A 186 -10.40 -10.95 -0.25
C ASP A 186 -10.49 -9.72 -1.15
N PRO A 187 -10.24 -9.85 -2.47
CA PRO A 187 -10.26 -8.72 -3.39
C PRO A 187 -11.66 -8.14 -3.62
N ARG A 188 -12.71 -8.78 -3.11
CA ARG A 188 -14.07 -8.22 -3.13
C ARG A 188 -14.22 -7.03 -2.20
N TRP A 189 -13.42 -6.97 -1.11
CA TRP A 189 -13.39 -5.82 -0.22
C TRP A 189 -12.83 -4.58 -0.93
N GLY A 190 -13.57 -3.47 -0.89
CA GLY A 190 -13.17 -2.26 -1.60
C GLY A 190 -11.90 -1.62 -1.08
N ARG A 191 -11.70 -1.68 0.24
CA ARG A 191 -10.57 -1.06 0.93
C ARG A 191 -9.24 -1.80 0.76
N VAL A 192 -9.18 -2.90 0.01
CA VAL A 192 -7.88 -3.48 -0.42
C VAL A 192 -6.98 -2.46 -1.11
N SER A 193 -7.57 -1.44 -1.74
CA SER A 193 -6.86 -0.34 -2.40
C SER A 193 -6.02 0.52 -1.44
N GLU A 194 -6.36 0.54 -0.15
CA GLU A 194 -5.76 1.41 0.86
C GLU A 194 -4.57 0.79 1.60
N GLY A 195 -4.34 -0.51 1.45
CA GLY A 195 -3.33 -1.28 2.20
C GLY A 195 -2.21 -1.83 1.32
N ALA A 196 -1.36 -2.67 1.93
CA ALA A 196 -0.19 -3.27 1.30
C ALA A 196 -0.42 -4.72 0.82
N GLY A 197 -1.68 -5.17 0.73
CA GLY A 197 -2.05 -6.50 0.24
C GLY A 197 -2.08 -7.58 1.31
N GLU A 198 -1.64 -8.82 0.97
CA GLU A 198 -1.95 -10.03 1.73
C GLU A 198 -0.85 -10.48 2.72
N ASP A 199 0.36 -9.92 2.61
CA ASP A 199 1.54 -10.42 3.34
C ASP A 199 1.85 -9.61 4.58
N PRO A 200 1.95 -10.26 5.78
CA PRO A 200 2.23 -9.55 7.02
C PRO A 200 3.64 -8.96 7.13
N HIS A 201 4.66 -9.57 6.47
CA HIS A 201 6.03 -9.06 6.52
C HIS A 201 6.19 -7.81 5.63
N LEU A 202 5.68 -7.87 4.40
CA LEU A 202 5.69 -6.72 3.51
C LEU A 202 4.82 -5.58 4.05
N GLY A 203 3.60 -5.90 4.54
CA GLY A 203 2.71 -4.92 5.19
C GLY A 203 3.37 -4.23 6.39
N SER A 204 4.16 -4.98 7.17
CA SER A 204 4.96 -4.42 8.27
C SER A 204 6.03 -3.45 7.79
N ALA A 205 6.75 -3.80 6.72
CA ALA A 205 7.79 -2.94 6.15
C ALA A 205 7.19 -1.64 5.57
N VAL A 206 6.06 -1.75 4.85
CA VAL A 206 5.33 -0.61 4.27
C VAL A 206 4.77 0.31 5.36
N GLY A 207 4.05 -0.25 6.33
CA GLY A 207 3.45 0.53 7.43
C GLY A 207 4.51 1.28 8.24
N ALA A 208 5.59 0.63 8.61
CA ALA A 208 6.70 1.27 9.32
C ALA A 208 7.38 2.38 8.52
N ALA A 209 7.56 2.20 7.19
CA ALA A 209 8.10 3.22 6.31
C ALA A 209 7.18 4.45 6.23
N MET A 210 5.87 4.24 6.11
CA MET A 210 4.90 5.34 6.08
C MET A 210 4.90 6.14 7.40
N VAL A 211 4.95 5.45 8.56
CA VAL A 211 5.04 6.13 9.87
C VAL A 211 6.28 7.03 9.94
N ARG A 212 7.46 6.52 9.55
CA ARG A 212 8.71 7.32 9.52
C ARG A 212 8.61 8.46 8.52
N GLY A 213 8.00 8.22 7.37
CA GLY A 213 7.74 9.25 6.36
C GLY A 213 6.90 10.38 6.91
N TYR A 214 5.77 10.12 7.54
CA TYR A 214 4.89 11.14 8.11
C TYR A 214 5.51 11.85 9.30
N GLN A 215 6.04 11.12 10.27
CA GLN A 215 6.47 11.66 11.55
C GLN A 215 7.94 12.09 11.58
N GLY A 216 8.75 11.68 10.60
CA GLY A 216 10.20 11.87 10.60
C GLY A 216 10.94 10.79 11.39
N ASN A 217 12.27 10.88 11.44
CA ASN A 217 13.09 9.93 12.18
C ASN A 217 12.83 9.99 13.69
N LEU A 218 12.70 8.84 14.32
CA LEU A 218 12.15 8.52 15.63
C LEU A 218 12.51 9.41 16.82
N GLN A 219 13.61 10.11 16.80
CA GLN A 219 14.11 10.64 18.06
C GLN A 219 13.63 12.05 18.41
N PHE A 220 13.16 12.89 17.45
CA PHE A 220 13.01 14.32 17.75
C PHE A 220 11.99 15.10 16.91
N GLN A 221 11.05 14.51 16.17
CA GLN A 221 10.54 15.25 15.00
C GLN A 221 9.05 15.57 14.92
N LEU A 222 8.20 15.07 15.80
CA LEU A 222 6.78 15.50 15.76
C LEU A 222 6.62 17.01 15.97
N ASN A 223 7.54 17.63 16.70
CA ASN A 223 7.59 19.08 16.88
C ASN A 223 8.44 19.82 15.83
N GLN A 224 8.94 19.14 14.80
CA GLN A 224 9.66 19.79 13.71
C GLN A 224 8.69 20.29 12.62
N PRO A 225 9.04 21.34 11.85
CA PRO A 225 8.30 21.70 10.66
C PRO A 225 8.16 20.50 9.72
N ASN A 226 7.05 20.45 8.99
CA ASN A 226 6.77 19.41 8.00
C ASN A 226 6.60 17.98 8.55
N SER A 227 6.42 17.81 9.87
CA SER A 227 6.07 16.53 10.50
C SER A 227 4.60 16.52 10.90
N ILE A 228 3.91 15.42 10.59
CA ILE A 228 2.49 15.21 10.89
C ILE A 228 2.31 13.94 11.71
N LEU A 229 1.43 13.96 12.70
CA LEU A 229 1.10 12.78 13.50
C LEU A 229 0.48 11.70 12.62
N ALA A 230 1.05 10.50 12.62
CA ALA A 230 0.50 9.34 11.94
C ALA A 230 -0.54 8.60 12.82
N CYS A 231 -1.49 7.93 12.18
CA CYS A 231 -2.53 7.13 12.82
C CYS A 231 -2.60 5.76 12.15
N VAL A 232 -2.16 4.71 12.85
CA VAL A 232 -2.30 3.35 12.31
C VAL A 232 -3.76 2.92 12.34
N LYS A 233 -4.29 2.45 11.21
CA LYS A 233 -5.69 2.04 11.06
C LYS A 233 -5.84 0.77 10.22
N HIS A 234 -6.94 0.02 10.39
CA HIS A 234 -7.97 0.17 11.43
C HIS A 234 -7.75 -0.92 12.47
N PHE A 235 -7.42 -0.54 13.68
CA PHE A 235 -7.05 -1.50 14.73
C PHE A 235 -8.32 -2.14 15.33
N GLY A 236 -8.69 -3.42 15.00
CA GLY A 236 -7.85 -4.40 14.31
C GLY A 236 -8.68 -5.32 13.41
N LEU A 237 -7.91 -5.97 12.53
CA LEU A 237 -8.34 -7.09 11.70
C LEU A 237 -9.38 -6.76 10.60
N TYR A 238 -9.64 -5.51 10.30
CA TYR A 238 -10.72 -5.07 9.43
C TYR A 238 -10.65 -5.64 7.99
N GLY A 239 -9.44 -5.90 7.48
CA GLY A 239 -9.22 -6.53 6.18
C GLY A 239 -9.68 -7.99 6.06
N ALA A 240 -10.19 -8.59 7.15
CA ALA A 240 -10.72 -9.95 7.17
C ALA A 240 -12.26 -10.00 7.22
N ALA A 241 -12.93 -8.91 6.87
CA ALA A 241 -14.40 -8.82 6.87
C ALA A 241 -15.03 -9.96 6.04
N GLU A 242 -16.02 -10.64 6.60
CA GLU A 242 -16.65 -11.80 5.96
C GLU A 242 -17.24 -11.45 4.59
N ALA A 243 -16.96 -12.31 3.62
CA ALA A 243 -17.37 -12.21 2.22
C ALA A 243 -16.86 -10.92 1.52
N GLY A 244 -15.80 -10.29 2.04
CA GLY A 244 -15.26 -9.04 1.51
C GLY A 244 -16.24 -7.87 1.56
N ARG A 245 -17.26 -7.94 2.42
CA ARG A 245 -18.23 -6.84 2.61
C ARG A 245 -17.70 -5.87 3.65
N ASP A 246 -17.67 -4.61 3.28
CA ASP A 246 -17.26 -3.56 4.20
C ASP A 246 -18.15 -3.50 5.44
N TYR A 247 -17.59 -3.10 6.58
CA TYR A 247 -18.27 -3.02 7.89
C TYR A 247 -18.75 -4.36 8.47
N ASN A 248 -18.40 -5.49 7.85
CA ASN A 248 -18.88 -6.80 8.27
C ASN A 248 -18.02 -7.40 9.40
N THR A 249 -18.57 -8.41 10.03
CA THR A 249 -17.98 -9.16 11.15
C THR A 249 -16.64 -9.81 10.78
N VAL A 250 -15.75 -9.95 11.77
CA VAL A 250 -14.51 -10.70 11.67
C VAL A 250 -14.47 -11.77 12.75
N ASP A 251 -14.29 -13.02 12.33
CA ASP A 251 -14.12 -14.15 13.23
C ASP A 251 -12.88 -14.95 12.85
N MET A 252 -11.93 -15.07 13.78
CA MET A 252 -10.70 -15.84 13.56
C MET A 252 -10.02 -16.24 14.87
N SER A 253 -9.20 -17.30 14.80
CA SER A 253 -8.42 -17.75 15.94
C SER A 253 -7.34 -16.74 16.35
N THR A 254 -6.98 -16.71 17.65
CA THR A 254 -5.84 -15.93 18.18
C THR A 254 -4.55 -16.25 17.42
N TYR A 255 -4.33 -17.53 17.09
CA TYR A 255 -3.19 -17.94 16.25
C TYR A 255 -3.12 -17.12 14.95
N LYS A 256 -4.24 -17.00 14.24
CA LYS A 256 -4.29 -16.27 12.97
C LYS A 256 -4.12 -14.75 13.17
N MET A 257 -4.69 -14.21 14.23
CA MET A 257 -4.51 -12.78 14.59
C MET A 257 -3.03 -12.42 14.73
N TYR A 258 -2.29 -13.16 15.57
CA TYR A 258 -0.90 -12.86 15.92
C TYR A 258 0.10 -13.18 14.80
N ASN A 259 -0.16 -14.18 13.97
CA ASN A 259 0.77 -14.57 12.90
C ASN A 259 0.51 -13.83 11.57
N ASP A 260 -0.76 -13.50 11.27
CA ASP A 260 -1.13 -13.00 9.94
C ASP A 260 -1.57 -11.53 9.94
N TYR A 261 -2.32 -11.07 10.95
CA TYR A 261 -3.00 -9.77 10.89
C TYR A 261 -2.40 -8.70 11.80
N PHE A 262 -1.91 -9.05 12.98
CA PHE A 262 -1.31 -8.11 13.93
C PHE A 262 0.09 -7.60 13.56
N PRO A 263 0.95 -8.34 12.82
CA PRO A 263 2.32 -7.90 12.59
C PRO A 263 2.46 -6.49 11.99
N PRO A 264 1.66 -6.04 11.01
CA PRO A 264 1.79 -4.68 10.47
C PRO A 264 1.45 -3.58 11.49
N TYR A 265 0.44 -3.79 12.34
CA TYR A 265 0.11 -2.85 13.41
C TYR A 265 1.26 -2.75 14.42
N LYS A 266 1.77 -3.92 14.84
CA LYS A 266 2.92 -3.96 15.77
C LYS A 266 4.14 -3.27 15.19
N ALA A 267 4.42 -3.44 13.89
CA ALA A 267 5.52 -2.78 13.22
C ALA A 267 5.36 -1.25 13.19
N CYS A 268 4.14 -0.75 13.00
CA CYS A 268 3.86 0.69 13.10
C CYS A 268 4.08 1.23 14.52
N ILE A 269 3.69 0.45 15.55
CA ILE A 269 3.95 0.82 16.95
C ILE A 269 5.45 0.84 17.23
N ASP A 270 6.19 -0.16 16.76
CA ASP A 270 7.65 -0.22 16.91
C ASP A 270 8.35 0.91 16.11
N ALA A 271 7.76 1.36 15.00
CA ALA A 271 8.19 2.54 14.26
C ALA A 271 7.80 3.86 14.93
N GLY A 272 7.00 3.79 16.00
CA GLY A 272 6.71 4.93 16.83
C GLY A 272 5.48 5.74 16.43
N VAL A 273 4.47 5.13 15.83
CA VAL A 273 3.21 5.80 15.53
C VAL A 273 2.57 6.43 16.77
N GLY A 274 2.12 7.67 16.67
CA GLY A 274 1.62 8.40 17.84
C GLY A 274 0.12 8.28 18.07
N SER A 275 -0.65 7.75 17.12
CA SER A 275 -2.08 7.47 17.30
C SER A 275 -2.50 6.19 16.60
N ALA A 276 -3.62 5.62 17.03
CA ALA A 276 -4.28 4.48 16.42
C ALA A 276 -5.79 4.76 16.29
N MET A 277 -6.41 4.18 15.29
CA MET A 277 -7.86 4.25 15.07
C MET A 277 -8.48 2.86 15.24
N ALA A 278 -9.48 2.73 16.13
CA ALA A 278 -10.22 1.49 16.31
C ALA A 278 -11.08 1.20 15.09
N SER A 279 -11.16 -0.06 14.66
CA SER A 279 -11.93 -0.47 13.50
C SER A 279 -13.45 -0.53 13.77
N PHE A 280 -14.24 -0.59 12.70
CA PHE A 280 -15.70 -0.72 12.75
C PHE A 280 -16.18 -2.10 13.18
N ASN A 281 -15.49 -3.15 12.73
CA ASN A 281 -15.94 -4.53 12.85
C ASN A 281 -15.90 -5.05 14.29
N ASP A 282 -16.71 -6.06 14.56
CA ASP A 282 -16.55 -6.90 15.74
C ASP A 282 -15.48 -7.99 15.51
N ILE A 283 -14.89 -8.43 16.62
CA ILE A 283 -13.88 -9.50 16.66
C ILE A 283 -14.32 -10.48 17.72
N ASN A 284 -14.61 -11.72 17.32
CA ASN A 284 -15.13 -12.73 18.24
C ASN A 284 -16.39 -12.23 18.99
N GLY A 285 -17.27 -11.48 18.29
CA GLY A 285 -18.52 -10.94 18.82
C GLY A 285 -18.37 -9.67 19.70
N MET A 286 -17.18 -9.05 19.77
CA MET A 286 -16.97 -7.79 20.49
C MET A 286 -16.48 -6.71 19.53
N PRO A 287 -17.26 -5.63 19.29
CA PRO A 287 -16.84 -4.53 18.44
C PRO A 287 -15.53 -3.89 18.91
N ALA A 288 -14.61 -3.62 17.96
CA ALA A 288 -13.26 -3.15 18.27
C ALA A 288 -13.26 -1.88 19.12
N THR A 289 -14.14 -0.92 18.84
CA THR A 289 -14.26 0.36 19.54
C THR A 289 -14.53 0.19 21.05
N CYS A 290 -15.18 -0.89 21.48
CA CYS A 290 -15.42 -1.20 22.90
C CYS A 290 -14.74 -2.49 23.39
N ASN A 291 -13.78 -3.01 22.63
CA ASN A 291 -13.05 -4.23 22.95
C ASN A 291 -11.84 -3.93 23.86
N ARG A 292 -12.03 -4.10 25.17
CA ARG A 292 -10.99 -3.85 26.17
C ARG A 292 -9.76 -4.74 25.96
N TRP A 293 -9.96 -6.03 25.63
CA TRP A 293 -8.84 -6.93 25.35
C TRP A 293 -7.96 -6.38 24.23
N LEU A 294 -8.58 -5.94 23.11
CA LEU A 294 -7.87 -5.39 21.96
C LEU A 294 -7.15 -4.07 22.30
N LEU A 295 -7.90 -3.06 22.79
CA LEU A 295 -7.39 -1.68 22.94
C LEU A 295 -6.53 -1.49 24.19
N THR A 296 -6.78 -2.25 25.26
CA THR A 296 -6.03 -2.10 26.51
C THR A 296 -5.03 -3.24 26.74
N ASP A 297 -5.47 -4.50 26.63
CA ASP A 297 -4.60 -5.60 27.04
C ASP A 297 -3.55 -5.90 25.94
N VAL A 298 -3.93 -5.99 24.67
CA VAL A 298 -3.00 -6.18 23.55
C VAL A 298 -2.25 -4.88 23.24
N LEU A 299 -2.97 -3.85 22.81
CA LEU A 299 -2.34 -2.64 22.26
C LEU A 299 -1.45 -1.93 23.28
N ARG A 300 -1.96 -1.72 24.49
CA ARG A 300 -1.26 -0.91 25.51
C ARG A 300 -0.36 -1.71 26.43
N LYS A 301 -0.87 -2.83 27.00
CA LYS A 301 -0.09 -3.57 28.00
C LYS A 301 0.93 -4.49 27.36
N GLU A 302 0.55 -5.24 26.33
CA GLU A 302 1.45 -6.18 25.67
C GLU A 302 2.42 -5.47 24.74
N TRP A 303 1.91 -4.54 23.90
CA TRP A 303 2.74 -3.86 22.90
C TRP A 303 3.34 -2.54 23.35
N GLY A 304 2.93 -2.02 24.52
CA GLY A 304 3.49 -0.80 25.11
C GLY A 304 3.05 0.50 24.42
N PHE A 305 1.96 0.49 23.66
CA PHE A 305 1.48 1.70 23.01
C PHE A 305 0.99 2.74 24.01
N ASN A 306 1.56 3.94 23.95
CA ASN A 306 1.26 5.06 24.85
C ASN A 306 0.65 6.28 24.15
N GLY A 307 0.38 6.19 22.86
CA GLY A 307 -0.32 7.22 22.09
C GLY A 307 -1.83 7.27 22.34
N MET A 308 -2.54 8.13 21.65
CA MET A 308 -4.00 8.21 21.73
C MET A 308 -4.67 7.22 20.76
N VAL A 309 -5.88 6.77 21.15
CA VAL A 309 -6.76 5.95 20.32
C VAL A 309 -8.01 6.77 19.97
N SER A 310 -8.26 7.04 18.71
CA SER A 310 -9.55 7.53 18.22
C SER A 310 -10.45 6.37 17.82
N THR A 311 -11.76 6.58 17.86
CA THR A 311 -12.68 5.73 17.12
C THR A 311 -12.59 6.05 15.63
N ASP A 312 -13.16 5.18 14.79
CA ASP A 312 -13.49 5.54 13.42
C ASP A 312 -14.78 6.39 13.40
N TYR A 313 -15.20 6.82 12.21
CA TYR A 313 -16.34 7.69 11.97
C TYR A 313 -17.62 7.10 12.59
N THR A 314 -18.28 7.83 13.49
CA THR A 314 -19.46 7.37 14.26
C THR A 314 -19.30 6.08 15.07
N GLY A 315 -18.08 5.58 15.24
CA GLY A 315 -17.81 4.23 15.78
C GLY A 315 -18.40 3.92 17.15
N ILE A 316 -18.66 4.93 18.03
CA ILE A 316 -19.37 4.70 19.31
C ILE A 316 -20.87 4.56 19.09
N ALA A 317 -21.45 5.40 18.21
CA ALA A 317 -22.88 5.34 17.93
C ALA A 317 -23.28 4.02 17.25
N GLU A 318 -22.43 3.47 16.41
CA GLU A 318 -22.62 2.20 15.71
C GLU A 318 -22.75 1.00 16.66
N LEU A 319 -22.16 1.08 17.86
CA LEU A 319 -22.30 0.04 18.88
C LEU A 319 -23.75 -0.22 19.28
N ILE A 320 -24.63 0.77 19.13
CA ILE A 320 -26.07 0.62 19.36
C ILE A 320 -26.66 -0.38 18.37
N ASN A 321 -26.26 -0.28 17.09
CA ASN A 321 -26.69 -1.20 16.04
C ASN A 321 -26.09 -2.62 16.22
N HIS A 322 -24.89 -2.72 16.82
CA HIS A 322 -24.32 -3.99 17.27
C HIS A 322 -25.07 -4.61 18.48
N GLY A 323 -26.09 -3.94 19.03
CA GLY A 323 -26.82 -4.43 20.18
C GLY A 323 -26.06 -4.30 21.51
N MET A 324 -25.05 -3.43 21.60
CA MET A 324 -24.19 -3.29 22.77
C MET A 324 -24.80 -2.43 23.88
N GLY A 325 -25.99 -1.84 23.69
CA GLY A 325 -26.72 -1.07 24.65
C GLY A 325 -27.20 0.29 24.14
N ASP A 326 -27.71 1.11 25.04
CA ASP A 326 -28.10 2.49 24.78
C ASP A 326 -26.87 3.43 24.70
N GLU A 327 -27.08 4.68 24.32
CA GLU A 327 -26.06 5.71 24.18
C GLU A 327 -25.13 5.83 25.42
N ALA A 328 -25.71 5.78 26.62
CA ALA A 328 -24.96 5.90 27.86
C ALA A 328 -24.08 4.63 28.10
N THR A 329 -24.64 3.47 27.81
CA THR A 329 -23.94 2.18 27.96
C THR A 329 -22.78 2.07 26.99
N VAL A 330 -22.98 2.42 25.70
CA VAL A 330 -21.92 2.31 24.70
C VAL A 330 -20.80 3.35 24.93
N ALA A 331 -21.15 4.57 25.38
CA ALA A 331 -20.14 5.56 25.77
C ALA A 331 -19.28 5.06 26.94
N ALA A 332 -19.90 4.49 28.00
CA ALA A 332 -19.17 3.92 29.13
C ALA A 332 -18.28 2.75 28.70
N ARG A 333 -18.78 1.81 27.88
CA ARG A 333 -18.02 0.66 27.38
C ARG A 333 -16.78 1.11 26.59
N SER A 334 -16.94 2.09 25.70
CA SER A 334 -15.86 2.57 24.82
C SER A 334 -14.74 3.25 25.61
N VAL A 335 -15.06 4.16 26.53
CA VAL A 335 -14.03 4.82 27.35
C VAL A 335 -13.32 3.82 28.28
N TYR A 336 -14.01 2.84 28.84
CA TYR A 336 -13.41 1.77 29.64
C TYR A 336 -12.55 0.79 28.83
N ALA A 337 -12.88 0.59 27.55
CA ALA A 337 -12.08 -0.23 26.65
C ALA A 337 -10.73 0.42 26.32
N GLY A 338 -10.64 1.75 26.37
CA GLY A 338 -9.42 2.50 26.05
C GLY A 338 -9.50 3.36 24.81
N SER A 339 -10.70 3.61 24.26
CA SER A 339 -10.96 4.65 23.27
C SER A 339 -10.82 6.01 23.95
N ASP A 340 -9.93 6.88 23.42
CA ASP A 340 -9.63 8.18 24.02
C ASP A 340 -10.39 9.32 23.34
N MET A 341 -10.72 9.20 22.05
CA MET A 341 -11.34 10.27 21.27
C MET A 341 -12.50 9.74 20.44
N ASP A 342 -13.65 10.41 20.54
CA ASP A 342 -14.92 10.09 19.87
C ASP A 342 -15.00 10.87 18.55
N MET A 343 -14.90 10.18 17.43
CA MET A 343 -15.03 10.77 16.10
C MET A 343 -16.52 10.85 15.73
N VAL A 344 -17.06 12.06 15.71
CA VAL A 344 -18.39 12.47 15.23
C VAL A 344 -19.58 12.07 16.10
N SER A 345 -19.55 10.95 16.81
CA SER A 345 -20.73 10.47 17.58
C SER A 345 -21.18 11.46 18.64
N GLU A 346 -20.28 12.25 19.23
CA GLU A 346 -20.51 13.15 20.37
C GLU A 346 -21.09 12.46 21.61
N LEU A 347 -21.00 11.12 21.68
CA LEU A 347 -21.53 10.38 22.82
C LEU A 347 -20.66 10.55 24.07
N PHE A 348 -19.35 10.73 23.93
CA PHE A 348 -18.51 11.10 25.05
C PHE A 348 -18.90 12.47 25.59
N LEU A 349 -19.05 13.46 24.71
CA LEU A 349 -19.43 14.81 25.09
C LEU A 349 -20.80 14.86 25.83
N ASN A 350 -21.78 14.12 25.32
CA ASN A 350 -23.19 14.21 25.78
C ASN A 350 -23.50 13.28 26.95
N LYS A 351 -22.76 12.16 27.16
CA LYS A 351 -23.12 11.16 28.19
C LYS A 351 -22.12 11.05 29.34
N LEU A 352 -20.81 11.27 29.11
CA LEU A 352 -19.82 11.11 30.17
C LEU A 352 -20.01 12.03 31.36
N PRO A 353 -20.48 13.29 31.25
CA PRO A 353 -20.69 14.15 32.42
C PRO A 353 -21.62 13.52 33.45
N GLU A 354 -22.77 12.97 33.01
CA GLU A 354 -23.72 12.35 33.89
C GLU A 354 -23.26 10.97 34.37
N LEU A 355 -22.59 10.20 33.54
CA LEU A 355 -22.01 8.91 33.90
C LEU A 355 -20.95 9.03 35.00
N VAL A 356 -20.14 10.08 34.97
CA VAL A 356 -19.15 10.38 36.01
C VAL A 356 -19.88 10.85 37.29
N LYS A 357 -20.83 11.77 37.18
CA LYS A 357 -21.59 12.27 38.31
C LYS A 357 -22.38 11.16 39.05
N SER A 358 -22.89 10.17 38.30
CA SER A 358 -23.59 9.01 38.87
C SER A 358 -22.65 7.90 39.35
N GLY A 359 -21.34 8.03 39.22
CA GLY A 359 -20.31 7.03 39.56
C GLY A 359 -20.26 5.80 38.65
N LYS A 360 -20.98 5.81 37.53
CA LYS A 360 -20.92 4.72 36.52
C LYS A 360 -19.63 4.71 35.72
N VAL A 361 -18.99 5.87 35.54
CA VAL A 361 -17.65 6.02 34.98
C VAL A 361 -16.79 6.76 35.99
N SER A 362 -15.56 6.29 36.26
CA SER A 362 -14.67 7.02 37.15
C SER A 362 -14.08 8.24 36.46
N GLU A 363 -13.94 9.36 37.16
CA GLU A 363 -13.27 10.55 36.63
C GLU A 363 -11.84 10.23 36.16
N SER A 364 -11.14 9.34 36.89
CA SER A 364 -9.79 8.90 36.51
C SER A 364 -9.72 8.21 35.13
N THR A 365 -10.83 7.60 34.64
CA THR A 365 -10.89 7.04 33.28
C THR A 365 -10.93 8.15 32.23
N VAL A 366 -11.71 9.19 32.49
CA VAL A 366 -11.76 10.40 31.63
C VAL A 366 -10.42 11.13 31.67
N ASP A 367 -9.80 11.26 32.86
CA ASP A 367 -8.49 11.85 33.04
C ASP A 367 -7.42 11.15 32.21
N LEU A 368 -7.44 9.84 32.17
CA LEU A 368 -6.46 9.04 31.39
C LEU A 368 -6.60 9.28 29.89
N ALA A 369 -7.83 9.32 29.36
CA ALA A 369 -8.10 9.63 27.95
C ALA A 369 -7.68 11.06 27.59
N CYS A 370 -8.10 12.04 28.40
CA CYS A 370 -7.74 13.45 28.24
C CYS A 370 -6.22 13.65 28.27
N ARG A 371 -5.52 13.03 29.22
CA ARG A 371 -4.05 13.09 29.35
C ARG A 371 -3.35 12.67 28.07
N ARG A 372 -3.73 11.55 27.44
CA ARG A 372 -3.11 11.06 26.21
C ARG A 372 -3.25 12.03 25.05
N ILE A 373 -4.41 12.69 24.95
CA ILE A 373 -4.65 13.73 23.95
C ILE A 373 -3.77 14.97 24.22
N LEU A 374 -3.70 15.43 25.46
CA LEU A 374 -2.87 16.59 25.83
C LEU A 374 -1.37 16.30 25.66
N GLU A 375 -0.90 15.10 26.02
CA GLU A 375 0.47 14.67 25.78
C GLU A 375 0.79 14.61 24.27
N THR A 376 -0.17 14.16 23.44
CA THR A 376 -0.02 14.20 21.97
C THR A 376 0.12 15.63 21.46
N LYS A 377 -0.71 16.55 21.93
CA LYS A 377 -0.59 17.99 21.59
C LYS A 377 0.75 18.59 22.04
N TYR A 378 1.25 18.18 23.22
CA TYR A 378 2.56 18.60 23.70
C TYR A 378 3.70 18.11 22.80
N ARG A 379 3.68 16.81 22.45
CA ARG A 379 4.66 16.20 21.53
C ARG A 379 4.68 16.86 20.15
N LEU A 380 3.52 17.33 19.68
CA LEU A 380 3.39 18.08 18.44
C LEU A 380 3.92 19.52 18.56
N GLY A 381 4.30 19.99 19.77
CA GLY A 381 4.75 21.36 20.01
C GLY A 381 3.64 22.41 19.96
N LEU A 382 2.37 22.01 20.01
CA LEU A 382 1.23 22.94 19.87
C LEU A 382 1.06 23.86 21.08
N PHE A 383 1.53 23.48 22.26
CA PHE A 383 1.53 24.38 23.43
C PHE A 383 2.63 25.42 23.40
N GLN A 384 3.72 25.17 22.69
CA GLN A 384 4.79 26.13 22.49
C GLN A 384 4.46 27.10 21.36
N ASP A 385 3.91 26.59 20.26
CA ASP A 385 3.46 27.38 19.12
C ASP A 385 2.24 26.70 18.45
N PRO A 386 1.01 27.14 18.77
CA PRO A 386 -0.21 26.58 18.18
C PRO A 386 -0.36 26.87 16.69
N TYR A 387 0.42 27.82 16.15
CA TYR A 387 0.36 28.24 14.75
C TYR A 387 1.56 27.76 13.92
N ARG A 388 2.39 26.90 14.45
CA ARG A 388 3.68 26.47 13.87
C ARG A 388 3.61 26.01 12.40
N ASN A 389 2.50 25.41 11.97
CA ASN A 389 2.29 24.93 10.60
C ASN A 389 1.57 25.96 9.71
N LEU A 390 1.27 27.17 10.23
CA LEU A 390 0.47 28.17 9.52
C LEU A 390 1.33 29.24 8.86
N ASN A 391 1.95 28.88 7.75
CA ASN A 391 2.71 29.78 6.90
C ASN A 391 1.98 29.96 5.56
N ASP A 392 1.43 31.15 5.31
CA ASP A 392 0.62 31.43 4.11
C ASP A 392 1.41 31.31 2.79
N LYS A 393 2.73 31.25 2.83
CA LYS A 393 3.61 31.06 1.67
C LYS A 393 3.95 29.59 1.41
N ALA A 394 3.78 28.71 2.41
CA ALA A 394 4.15 27.31 2.31
C ALA A 394 3.37 26.55 1.23
N PRO A 395 2.04 26.75 1.04
CA PRO A 395 1.31 26.10 -0.05
C PRO A 395 1.93 26.38 -1.43
N ALA A 396 2.26 27.63 -1.73
CA ALA A 396 2.86 27.99 -3.03
C ALA A 396 4.27 27.43 -3.23
N GLN A 397 4.99 27.15 -2.14
CA GLN A 397 6.34 26.59 -2.18
C GLN A 397 6.35 25.08 -2.39
N TYR A 398 5.44 24.35 -1.73
CA TYR A 398 5.51 22.89 -1.64
C TYR A 398 4.49 22.16 -2.51
N HIS A 399 3.24 22.70 -2.66
CA HIS A 399 2.19 21.98 -3.37
C HIS A 399 2.58 21.75 -4.83
N LEU A 400 2.53 20.48 -5.23
CA LEU A 400 2.80 20.06 -6.60
C LEU A 400 4.15 20.57 -7.14
N SER A 401 5.15 20.79 -6.26
CA SER A 401 6.47 21.22 -6.69
C SER A 401 7.10 20.23 -7.66
N ASN A 402 8.10 20.66 -8.44
CA ASN A 402 8.79 19.75 -9.37
C ASN A 402 9.41 18.54 -8.66
N GLU A 403 9.98 18.77 -7.48
CA GLU A 403 10.54 17.69 -6.64
C GLU A 403 9.47 16.69 -6.23
N HIS A 404 8.32 17.13 -5.73
CA HIS A 404 7.22 16.27 -5.32
C HIS A 404 6.64 15.48 -6.49
N ARG A 405 6.48 16.10 -7.65
CA ARG A 405 6.02 15.43 -8.86
C ARG A 405 7.03 14.41 -9.39
N ASN A 406 8.33 14.65 -9.25
CA ASN A 406 9.34 13.67 -9.59
C ASN A 406 9.23 12.42 -8.71
N VAL A 407 8.97 12.59 -7.40
CA VAL A 407 8.68 11.46 -6.51
C VAL A 407 7.41 10.72 -6.95
N ALA A 408 6.36 11.44 -7.35
CA ALA A 408 5.12 10.83 -7.84
C ALA A 408 5.34 10.06 -9.16
N TYR A 409 6.15 10.59 -10.06
CA TYR A 409 6.54 9.90 -11.29
C TYR A 409 7.29 8.61 -11.00
N GLN A 410 8.31 8.68 -10.16
CA GLN A 410 9.08 7.49 -9.76
C GLN A 410 8.18 6.44 -9.08
N ALA A 411 7.31 6.88 -8.16
CA ALA A 411 6.36 6.00 -7.49
C ALA A 411 5.42 5.30 -8.47
N ALA A 412 4.92 6.01 -9.49
CA ALA A 412 4.08 5.43 -10.52
C ALA A 412 4.85 4.38 -11.35
N VAL A 413 6.04 4.71 -11.85
CA VAL A 413 6.88 3.78 -12.63
C VAL A 413 7.17 2.50 -11.87
N GLU A 414 7.56 2.61 -10.59
CA GLU A 414 7.93 1.45 -9.77
C GLU A 414 6.71 0.63 -9.30
N SER A 415 5.50 1.18 -9.39
CA SER A 415 4.25 0.52 -8.99
C SER A 415 3.64 -0.35 -10.10
N PHE A 416 3.98 -0.08 -11.36
CA PHE A 416 3.38 -0.80 -12.48
C PHE A 416 3.85 -2.25 -12.51
N VAL A 417 2.88 -3.17 -12.65
CA VAL A 417 3.15 -4.60 -12.69
C VAL A 417 2.85 -5.14 -14.08
N LEU A 418 3.91 -5.54 -14.79
CA LEU A 418 3.78 -6.23 -16.06
C LEU A 418 3.47 -7.70 -15.79
N LEU A 419 2.20 -8.09 -16.01
CA LEU A 419 1.73 -9.45 -15.74
C LEU A 419 2.09 -10.43 -16.84
N GLN A 420 2.05 -9.95 -18.08
CA GLN A 420 2.29 -10.75 -19.29
C GLN A 420 2.95 -9.90 -20.37
N ASN A 421 3.92 -10.46 -21.11
CA ASN A 421 4.54 -9.80 -22.26
C ASN A 421 4.96 -10.85 -23.29
N GLY A 422 4.12 -11.07 -24.32
CA GLY A 422 4.31 -12.12 -25.33
C GLY A 422 3.87 -13.51 -24.86
N GLN A 423 4.28 -14.56 -25.53
CA GLN A 423 4.00 -15.93 -25.13
C GLN A 423 4.86 -16.31 -23.90
N GLY A 424 4.36 -16.04 -22.74
CA GLY A 424 4.97 -16.41 -21.46
C GLY A 424 4.05 -17.34 -20.70
N ALA A 425 4.43 -18.59 -20.58
CA ALA A 425 4.27 -19.53 -19.46
C ALA A 425 2.88 -19.86 -18.88
N LEU A 426 1.77 -19.24 -19.22
CA LEU A 426 0.50 -19.52 -18.54
C LEU A 426 -0.56 -20.26 -19.39
N THR A 427 -0.30 -20.57 -20.65
CA THR A 427 -1.31 -21.26 -21.48
C THR A 427 -0.81 -22.60 -22.00
N LYS A 428 -1.13 -23.68 -21.29
CA LYS A 428 -1.69 -24.81 -22.05
C LYS A 428 -3.16 -24.42 -22.30
N PRO A 429 -3.59 -24.27 -23.56
CA PRO A 429 -4.98 -24.02 -23.84
C PRO A 429 -5.81 -25.16 -23.25
N SER A 430 -6.95 -24.85 -22.62
CA SER A 430 -8.04 -25.85 -22.51
C SER A 430 -8.34 -26.31 -23.93
N GLU A 431 -8.36 -27.60 -24.13
CA GLU A 431 -8.57 -28.24 -25.43
C GLU A 431 -9.75 -27.61 -26.17
N GLY A 432 -9.51 -27.04 -27.35
CA GLY A 432 -10.56 -26.76 -28.30
C GLY A 432 -10.42 -25.57 -29.22
N VAL A 433 -9.46 -24.65 -29.03
CA VAL A 433 -9.25 -23.51 -29.97
C VAL A 433 -7.76 -23.30 -30.20
N ALA A 434 -7.25 -23.87 -31.27
CA ALA A 434 -5.92 -23.56 -31.77
C ALA A 434 -5.99 -22.31 -32.64
N PHE A 435 -5.57 -21.16 -32.11
CA PHE A 435 -5.14 -20.04 -32.94
C PHE A 435 -3.62 -20.13 -33.08
N GLU A 436 -3.14 -20.58 -34.24
CA GLU A 436 -1.76 -20.36 -34.66
C GLU A 436 -1.58 -18.86 -34.97
N THR A 437 -1.35 -18.05 -33.95
CA THR A 437 -0.81 -16.71 -34.14
C THR A 437 0.70 -16.78 -33.92
N LYS A 438 1.48 -16.40 -34.93
CA LYS A 438 2.89 -16.01 -34.76
C LYS A 438 2.95 -14.74 -33.93
N THR A 439 2.77 -14.86 -32.63
CA THR A 439 2.86 -13.72 -31.71
C THR A 439 4.33 -13.39 -31.51
N PRO A 440 4.74 -12.10 -31.59
CA PRO A 440 6.10 -11.69 -31.28
C PRO A 440 6.51 -12.17 -29.89
N ALA A 441 7.78 -12.52 -29.70
CA ALA A 441 8.28 -13.05 -28.42
C ALA A 441 7.99 -12.08 -27.25
N ASN A 442 8.09 -10.76 -27.48
CA ASN A 442 7.73 -9.70 -26.54
C ASN A 442 7.15 -8.54 -27.33
N LEU A 443 6.01 -7.99 -26.89
CA LEU A 443 5.39 -6.83 -27.52
C LEU A 443 5.87 -5.51 -26.93
N LEU A 444 6.08 -5.49 -25.61
CA LEU A 444 6.64 -4.35 -24.90
C LEU A 444 8.15 -4.52 -24.69
N PRO A 445 8.94 -3.44 -24.79
CA PRO A 445 8.52 -2.07 -25.08
C PRO A 445 8.08 -1.88 -26.54
N LEU A 446 7.16 -0.93 -26.78
CA LEU A 446 6.65 -0.59 -28.10
C LEU A 446 7.78 -0.01 -28.97
N ASN A 447 7.75 -0.38 -30.24
CA ASN A 447 8.60 0.31 -31.23
C ASN A 447 8.07 1.72 -31.47
N VAL A 448 8.92 2.73 -31.33
CA VAL A 448 8.57 4.16 -31.50
C VAL A 448 8.08 4.51 -32.91
N ASN A 449 8.33 3.66 -33.90
CA ASN A 449 7.88 3.83 -35.27
C ASN A 449 6.57 3.09 -35.58
N SER A 450 6.04 2.30 -34.64
CA SER A 450 4.76 1.61 -34.80
C SER A 450 3.62 2.60 -34.82
N LYS A 451 2.65 2.36 -35.68
CA LYS A 451 1.37 3.05 -35.67
C LYS A 451 0.47 2.42 -34.61
N VAL A 452 0.21 3.17 -33.52
CA VAL A 452 -0.52 2.69 -32.36
C VAL A 452 -1.98 3.14 -32.42
N ALA A 453 -2.92 2.21 -32.18
CA ALA A 453 -4.31 2.54 -31.90
C ALA A 453 -4.47 2.74 -30.38
N TRP A 454 -4.75 3.96 -29.94
CA TRP A 454 -5.02 4.31 -28.54
C TRP A 454 -6.52 4.18 -28.25
N ILE A 455 -6.92 3.17 -27.54
CA ILE A 455 -8.33 2.78 -27.36
C ILE A 455 -8.69 2.72 -25.87
N GLY A 456 -9.87 3.21 -25.53
CA GLY A 456 -10.45 3.03 -24.21
C GLY A 456 -10.78 4.31 -23.47
N PRO A 457 -11.67 4.19 -22.46
CA PRO A 457 -12.20 5.33 -21.72
C PRO A 457 -11.16 6.03 -20.82
N PHE A 458 -10.05 5.33 -20.47
CA PHE A 458 -9.04 5.90 -19.57
C PHE A 458 -7.86 6.56 -20.28
N ILE A 459 -7.79 6.54 -21.61
CA ILE A 459 -6.70 7.18 -22.38
C ILE A 459 -6.65 8.69 -22.15
N LYS A 460 -7.81 9.36 -22.12
CA LYS A 460 -7.94 10.81 -21.91
C LYS A 460 -8.41 11.20 -20.52
N ASP A 461 -8.77 10.21 -19.69
CA ASP A 461 -9.29 10.45 -18.35
C ASP A 461 -8.23 11.01 -17.42
N LYS A 462 -8.66 11.89 -16.50
CA LYS A 462 -7.83 12.46 -15.44
C LYS A 462 -8.41 12.18 -14.05
N ARG A 463 -9.77 12.06 -13.96
CA ARG A 463 -10.45 11.93 -12.68
C ARG A 463 -10.07 10.63 -11.96
N ASN A 464 -10.05 9.53 -12.71
CA ASN A 464 -9.74 8.23 -12.11
C ASN A 464 -8.25 8.06 -11.79
N LEU A 465 -7.36 8.78 -12.47
CA LEU A 465 -5.91 8.63 -12.26
C LEU A 465 -5.47 8.83 -10.80
N ILE A 466 -6.12 9.77 -10.08
CA ILE A 466 -5.77 10.06 -8.69
C ILE A 466 -6.44 9.12 -7.68
N GLY A 467 -7.28 8.20 -8.12
CA GLY A 467 -7.86 7.14 -7.28
C GLY A 467 -8.84 7.61 -6.21
N ASN A 468 -9.18 6.70 -5.31
CA ASN A 468 -9.95 6.98 -4.09
C ASN A 468 -9.05 7.61 -3.00
N TRP A 469 -9.66 8.17 -1.94
CA TRP A 469 -8.95 8.83 -0.84
C TRP A 469 -7.96 9.92 -1.25
N SER A 470 -8.26 10.64 -2.33
CA SER A 470 -7.49 11.78 -2.84
C SER A 470 -8.16 13.12 -2.52
N GLY A 471 -8.75 13.28 -1.34
CA GLY A 471 -9.66 14.37 -0.97
C GLY A 471 -9.10 15.80 -1.13
N ALA A 472 -7.80 16.02 -0.94
CA ALA A 472 -7.15 17.30 -1.19
C ALA A 472 -6.51 17.42 -2.58
N GLY A 473 -6.51 16.33 -3.37
CA GLY A 473 -5.98 16.29 -4.73
C GLY A 473 -6.89 16.96 -5.75
N ASP A 474 -6.28 17.56 -6.77
CA ASP A 474 -6.97 18.13 -7.93
C ASP A 474 -6.67 17.27 -9.16
N HIS A 475 -7.66 16.50 -9.62
CA HIS A 475 -7.51 15.64 -10.79
C HIS A 475 -7.17 16.42 -12.07
N GLN A 476 -7.52 17.70 -12.16
CA GLN A 476 -7.15 18.54 -13.31
C GLN A 476 -5.63 18.75 -13.41
N LYS A 477 -4.92 18.57 -12.28
CA LYS A 477 -3.46 18.65 -12.20
C LYS A 477 -2.75 17.35 -12.55
N ALA A 478 -3.50 16.25 -12.71
CA ALA A 478 -2.96 14.99 -13.21
C ALA A 478 -2.71 15.06 -14.72
N ILE A 479 -1.74 14.28 -15.19
CA ILE A 479 -1.40 14.18 -16.62
C ILE A 479 -1.99 12.87 -17.15
N SER A 480 -2.92 12.96 -18.12
CA SER A 480 -3.47 11.78 -18.79
C SER A 480 -2.43 11.16 -19.74
N LEU A 481 -2.65 9.88 -20.11
CA LEU A 481 -1.80 9.23 -21.11
C LEU A 481 -1.84 10.00 -22.44
N TRP A 482 -3.03 10.46 -22.84
CA TRP A 482 -3.18 11.22 -24.07
C TRP A 482 -2.35 12.50 -24.11
N GLU A 483 -2.35 13.28 -23.01
CA GLU A 483 -1.52 14.48 -22.88
C GLU A 483 -0.03 14.13 -22.98
N ALA A 484 0.41 13.05 -22.32
CA ALA A 484 1.80 12.62 -22.31
C ALA A 484 2.31 12.13 -23.68
N LEU A 485 1.43 11.67 -24.57
CA LEU A 485 1.79 11.19 -25.91
C LEU A 485 2.07 12.34 -26.90
N HIS A 486 1.65 13.57 -26.60
CA HIS A 486 1.86 14.70 -27.49
C HIS A 486 3.29 15.26 -27.36
N LYS A 487 3.81 15.75 -28.51
CA LYS A 487 5.13 16.40 -28.53
C LYS A 487 5.19 17.58 -27.57
N GLY A 488 6.22 17.61 -26.73
CA GLY A 488 6.41 18.71 -25.79
C GLY A 488 5.32 18.75 -24.72
N ALA A 489 4.80 17.60 -24.30
CA ALA A 489 3.89 17.49 -23.17
C ALA A 489 4.43 18.34 -22.01
N LYS A 490 3.62 19.31 -21.56
CA LYS A 490 4.01 20.29 -20.57
C LYS A 490 3.16 20.10 -19.31
N TRP A 491 3.78 20.41 -18.19
CA TRP A 491 3.06 20.59 -16.95
C TRP A 491 3.09 22.06 -16.55
N ASP A 492 1.92 22.67 -16.29
CA ASP A 492 1.75 24.06 -15.90
C ASP A 492 2.64 25.05 -16.70
N GLY A 493 2.82 24.81 -18.01
CA GLY A 493 3.61 25.67 -18.88
C GLY A 493 5.12 25.38 -18.91
N GLN A 494 5.64 24.52 -18.08
CA GLN A 494 7.05 24.10 -18.09
C GLN A 494 7.21 22.78 -18.87
N VAL A 495 8.30 22.67 -19.60
CA VAL A 495 8.73 21.39 -20.21
C VAL A 495 9.21 20.51 -19.08
N LEU A 496 8.61 19.33 -18.93
CA LEU A 496 9.17 18.29 -18.06
C LEU A 496 10.47 17.82 -18.73
N GLN A 497 11.59 18.41 -18.36
CA GLN A 497 12.90 17.85 -18.71
C GLN A 497 13.09 16.60 -17.88
N GLY A 498 13.20 15.47 -18.56
CA GLY A 498 13.46 14.18 -17.95
C GLY A 498 14.90 14.04 -17.46
N ASP A 499 15.35 14.95 -16.61
CA ASP A 499 16.65 14.87 -15.94
C ASP A 499 16.44 14.59 -14.45
N VAL A 500 15.98 13.38 -14.15
CA VAL A 500 16.26 12.77 -12.85
C VAL A 500 17.16 11.57 -13.13
N ASN A 501 18.47 11.79 -13.03
CA ASN A 501 19.48 10.76 -13.11
C ASN A 501 19.36 9.78 -11.93
N VAL A 502 18.44 8.82 -12.06
CA VAL A 502 18.42 7.64 -11.16
C VAL A 502 19.00 6.42 -11.88
N TYR A 503 19.12 6.47 -13.18
CA TYR A 503 19.72 5.41 -14.00
C TYR A 503 20.64 6.03 -15.06
N GLU A 504 21.88 6.33 -14.70
CA GLU A 504 22.94 6.56 -15.69
C GLU A 504 23.20 5.26 -16.44
N GLY A 505 23.06 5.28 -17.78
CA GLY A 505 23.48 4.16 -18.64
C GLY A 505 22.46 3.57 -19.61
N LEU A 506 21.23 4.13 -19.75
CA LEU A 506 20.30 3.68 -20.78
C LEU A 506 20.51 4.43 -22.10
N PRO A 507 20.45 3.76 -23.28
CA PRO A 507 20.36 4.47 -24.54
C PRO A 507 19.06 5.30 -24.54
N LYS A 508 19.21 6.64 -24.52
CA LYS A 508 18.08 7.57 -24.54
C LYS A 508 17.36 7.44 -25.89
N VAL A 509 16.24 6.72 -25.90
CA VAL A 509 15.27 6.89 -27.00
C VAL A 509 14.63 8.25 -26.77
N ASN A 510 14.96 9.23 -27.60
CA ASN A 510 14.42 10.59 -27.45
C ASN A 510 12.96 10.62 -27.88
N ILE A 511 12.05 10.16 -27.00
CA ILE A 511 10.59 10.18 -27.21
C ILE A 511 10.01 11.57 -27.00
N ASP A 512 10.69 12.47 -26.25
CA ASP A 512 10.16 13.79 -25.88
C ASP A 512 9.92 14.72 -27.07
N ASN A 513 10.61 14.48 -28.19
CA ASN A 513 10.44 15.24 -29.44
C ASN A 513 9.53 14.57 -30.46
N ARG A 514 8.90 13.44 -30.14
CA ARG A 514 8.01 12.69 -31.04
C ARG A 514 6.54 12.93 -30.68
N ASN A 515 5.72 13.09 -31.70
CA ASN A 515 4.27 13.08 -31.53
C ASN A 515 3.76 11.64 -31.62
N LEU A 516 3.71 10.95 -30.47
CA LEU A 516 3.26 9.57 -30.38
C LEU A 516 1.73 9.43 -30.46
N ALA A 517 1.00 10.55 -30.33
CA ALA A 517 -0.46 10.60 -30.47
C ALA A 517 -0.89 10.61 -31.95
N GLY A 518 0.02 10.90 -32.89
CA GLY A 518 -0.32 11.11 -34.30
C GLY A 518 -0.79 12.54 -34.57
N GLU A 519 -1.36 12.78 -35.76
CA GLU A 519 -1.94 14.06 -36.15
C GLU A 519 -3.39 14.13 -35.68
N GLY A 520 -3.69 15.10 -34.83
CA GLY A 520 -5.02 15.25 -34.22
C GLY A 520 -5.43 14.00 -33.43
N ASP A 521 -6.72 13.68 -33.39
CA ASP A 521 -7.28 12.51 -32.71
C ASP A 521 -7.34 11.24 -33.58
N ASN A 522 -6.64 11.22 -34.73
CA ASN A 522 -6.74 10.14 -35.72
C ASN A 522 -6.28 8.75 -35.22
N GLN A 523 -5.54 8.69 -34.10
CA GLN A 523 -5.09 7.45 -33.48
C GLN A 523 -5.83 7.15 -32.15
N TYR A 524 -6.90 7.86 -31.82
CA TYR A 524 -7.71 7.65 -30.64
C TYR A 524 -9.11 7.16 -30.96
N ALA A 525 -9.62 6.22 -30.17
CA ALA A 525 -11.03 5.83 -30.14
C ALA A 525 -11.46 5.58 -28.69
N LEU A 526 -12.63 6.09 -28.30
CA LEU A 526 -13.21 5.81 -26.96
C LEU A 526 -13.49 4.32 -26.78
N GLY A 527 -13.95 3.65 -27.83
CA GLY A 527 -14.21 2.21 -27.88
C GLY A 527 -15.40 1.72 -27.05
N CYS A 528 -15.54 2.20 -25.83
CA CYS A 528 -16.71 1.97 -24.97
C CYS A 528 -16.80 3.03 -23.88
N ASN A 529 -17.96 3.13 -23.23
CA ASN A 529 -18.08 3.90 -21.99
C ASN A 529 -17.33 3.21 -20.83
N MET A 530 -17.01 3.94 -19.77
CA MET A 530 -16.44 3.36 -18.55
C MET A 530 -17.36 2.28 -17.97
N LEU A 531 -18.64 2.60 -17.86
CA LEU A 531 -19.73 1.73 -17.38
C LEU A 531 -20.98 1.92 -18.25
N GLU A 532 -21.85 0.91 -18.24
CA GLU A 532 -23.14 0.96 -18.94
C GLU A 532 -24.34 0.89 -17.99
N ASP A 533 -24.21 0.31 -16.80
CA ASP A 533 -25.28 0.18 -15.81
C ASP A 533 -25.69 1.56 -15.25
N PRO A 534 -26.91 2.05 -15.56
CA PRO A 534 -27.33 3.38 -15.12
C PRO A 534 -27.46 3.52 -13.61
N ALA A 535 -27.84 2.45 -12.91
CA ALA A 535 -28.01 2.48 -11.46
C ALA A 535 -26.64 2.58 -10.76
N LEU A 536 -25.66 1.85 -11.25
CA LEU A 536 -24.29 1.92 -10.73
C LEU A 536 -23.66 3.29 -11.04
N ILE A 537 -23.86 3.83 -12.26
CA ILE A 537 -23.36 5.16 -12.63
C ILE A 537 -23.98 6.25 -11.74
N ALA A 538 -25.31 6.21 -11.52
CA ALA A 538 -25.99 7.18 -10.66
C ALA A 538 -25.43 7.15 -9.24
N ARG A 539 -25.26 5.96 -8.65
CA ARG A 539 -24.70 5.77 -7.30
C ARG A 539 -23.26 6.31 -7.21
N LEU A 540 -22.42 6.01 -8.18
CA LEU A 540 -21.03 6.48 -8.17
C LEU A 540 -20.95 8.00 -8.35
N ASN A 541 -21.83 8.58 -9.17
CA ASN A 541 -21.85 10.02 -9.39
C ASN A 541 -22.37 10.83 -8.21
N GLU A 542 -23.24 10.25 -7.35
CA GLU A 542 -23.63 10.85 -6.08
C GLU A 542 -22.41 11.13 -5.18
N HIS A 543 -21.34 10.33 -5.34
CA HIS A 543 -20.09 10.44 -4.60
C HIS A 543 -18.92 10.97 -5.45
N GLY A 544 -19.20 11.84 -6.42
CA GLY A 544 -18.19 12.52 -7.23
C GLY A 544 -17.52 11.67 -8.30
N GLY A 545 -18.18 10.60 -8.77
CA GLY A 545 -17.69 9.69 -9.82
C GLY A 545 -17.44 10.37 -11.15
N MET A 546 -18.24 11.41 -11.49
CA MET A 546 -18.12 12.17 -12.74
C MET A 546 -18.12 11.29 -14.00
N ILE A 547 -18.91 10.20 -13.96
CA ILE A 547 -19.01 9.24 -15.07
C ILE A 547 -20.05 9.75 -16.06
N GLU A 548 -19.61 10.02 -17.27
CA GLU A 548 -20.45 10.43 -18.38
C GLU A 548 -20.51 9.33 -19.44
N LYS A 549 -21.66 9.21 -20.09
CA LYS A 549 -21.85 8.30 -21.22
C LYS A 549 -21.79 9.08 -22.54
N SER A 550 -21.14 8.49 -23.53
CA SER A 550 -21.22 8.96 -24.92
C SER A 550 -22.66 8.88 -25.42
N GLU A 551 -23.05 9.80 -26.28
CA GLU A 551 -24.32 9.74 -27.02
C GLU A 551 -24.34 8.62 -28.07
N LYS A 552 -23.14 8.14 -28.49
CA LYS A 552 -23.02 7.02 -29.42
C LYS A 552 -23.37 5.71 -28.71
N SER A 553 -23.98 4.78 -29.45
CA SER A 553 -24.20 3.43 -28.96
C SER A 553 -22.88 2.69 -28.72
N THR A 554 -22.89 1.73 -27.78
CA THR A 554 -21.72 0.89 -27.52
C THR A 554 -21.22 0.19 -28.78
N ASP A 555 -22.12 -0.28 -29.66
CA ASP A 555 -21.73 -0.94 -30.90
C ASP A 555 -21.03 0.03 -31.88
N ALA A 556 -21.49 1.28 -31.97
CA ALA A 556 -20.84 2.30 -32.78
C ALA A 556 -19.43 2.64 -32.25
N LEU A 557 -19.27 2.76 -30.90
CA LEU A 557 -17.98 3.00 -30.28
C LEU A 557 -17.00 1.84 -30.52
N ILE A 558 -17.47 0.60 -30.39
CA ILE A 558 -16.67 -0.58 -30.67
C ILE A 558 -16.24 -0.63 -32.14
N GLN A 559 -17.16 -0.32 -33.06
CA GLN A 559 -16.86 -0.32 -34.48
C GLN A 559 -15.75 0.70 -34.84
N GLU A 560 -15.81 1.92 -34.30
CA GLU A 560 -14.75 2.93 -34.46
C GLU A 560 -13.39 2.43 -33.97
N ALA A 561 -13.37 1.74 -32.82
CA ALA A 561 -12.16 1.17 -32.28
C ALA A 561 -11.59 0.03 -33.13
N VAL A 562 -12.44 -0.85 -33.64
CA VAL A 562 -12.06 -1.94 -34.55
C VAL A 562 -11.46 -1.38 -35.84
N GLU A 563 -12.09 -0.38 -36.45
CA GLU A 563 -11.59 0.28 -37.66
C GLU A 563 -10.23 0.95 -37.43
N LEU A 564 -10.04 1.58 -36.24
CA LEU A 564 -8.75 2.14 -35.84
C LEU A 564 -7.69 1.05 -35.69
N ALA A 565 -8.01 -0.04 -34.97
CA ALA A 565 -7.11 -1.16 -34.78
C ALA A 565 -6.67 -1.79 -36.10
N MET A 566 -7.60 -2.01 -37.05
CA MET A 566 -7.31 -2.62 -38.36
C MET A 566 -6.27 -1.82 -39.15
N ARG A 567 -6.27 -0.48 -39.08
CA ARG A 567 -5.29 0.39 -39.77
C ARG A 567 -4.03 0.70 -38.99
N SER A 568 -3.84 0.07 -37.81
CA SER A 568 -2.69 0.25 -36.93
C SER A 568 -1.84 -1.02 -36.85
N ASP A 569 -0.61 -0.91 -36.32
CA ASP A 569 0.28 -2.04 -36.15
C ASP A 569 0.03 -2.75 -34.82
N VAL A 570 -0.37 -2.01 -33.80
CA VAL A 570 -0.65 -2.48 -32.45
C VAL A 570 -1.81 -1.67 -31.83
N ALA A 571 -2.61 -2.31 -31.00
CA ALA A 571 -3.65 -1.65 -30.21
C ALA A 571 -3.24 -1.59 -28.75
N VAL A 572 -3.32 -0.40 -28.14
CA VAL A 572 -3.18 -0.18 -26.69
C VAL A 572 -4.56 0.13 -26.14
N LEU A 573 -5.09 -0.77 -25.32
CA LEU A 573 -6.38 -0.62 -24.66
C LEU A 573 -6.16 -0.24 -23.21
N TYR A 574 -6.78 0.86 -22.72
CA TYR A 574 -6.75 1.27 -21.33
C TYR A 574 -8.14 1.09 -20.72
N LEU A 575 -8.29 -0.01 -19.99
CA LEU A 575 -9.54 -0.51 -19.41
C LEU A 575 -9.42 -0.65 -17.90
N GLY A 576 -10.51 -0.93 -17.20
CA GLY A 576 -10.47 -1.18 -15.76
C GLY A 576 -11.67 -0.65 -14.97
N GLU A 577 -11.44 -0.40 -13.70
CA GLU A 577 -12.39 0.17 -12.75
C GLU A 577 -12.31 1.69 -12.71
N THR A 578 -13.44 2.35 -12.42
CA THR A 578 -13.42 3.74 -11.97
C THR A 578 -12.99 3.80 -10.51
N PHE A 579 -12.50 4.97 -10.06
CA PHE A 579 -12.00 5.12 -8.69
C PHE A 579 -13.05 4.79 -7.62
N GLY A 580 -14.33 5.06 -7.88
CA GLY A 580 -15.43 4.77 -6.95
C GLY A 580 -15.85 3.30 -6.90
N MET A 581 -15.28 2.43 -7.75
CA MET A 581 -15.53 0.98 -7.70
C MET A 581 -14.65 0.27 -6.66
N SER A 582 -13.71 0.97 -6.03
CA SER A 582 -12.88 0.51 -4.92
C SER A 582 -12.76 1.61 -3.86
N GLY A 583 -12.18 1.30 -2.71
CA GLY A 583 -12.18 2.15 -1.52
C GLY A 583 -13.30 1.77 -0.57
N GLU A 584 -13.62 2.65 0.36
CA GLU A 584 -14.63 2.43 1.38
C GLU A 584 -16.04 2.30 0.80
N ALA A 585 -16.84 1.43 1.38
CA ALA A 585 -18.22 1.08 0.96
C ALA A 585 -18.33 0.60 -0.50
N ALA A 586 -17.23 0.15 -1.12
CA ALA A 586 -17.15 -0.26 -2.52
C ALA A 586 -16.84 -1.75 -2.70
N SER A 587 -17.46 -2.62 -1.89
CA SER A 587 -17.36 -4.07 -2.05
C SER A 587 -18.03 -4.55 -3.33
N ARG A 588 -17.37 -5.47 -4.05
CA ARG A 588 -17.86 -6.04 -5.30
C ARG A 588 -17.96 -7.57 -5.22
N SER A 589 -19.12 -8.11 -5.58
CA SER A 589 -19.31 -9.57 -5.68
C SER A 589 -18.69 -10.15 -6.96
N ASN A 590 -18.61 -9.36 -8.03
CA ASN A 590 -17.94 -9.69 -9.28
C ASN A 590 -16.71 -8.80 -9.45
N ILE A 591 -15.54 -9.41 -9.56
CA ILE A 591 -14.25 -8.73 -9.68
C ILE A 591 -13.67 -8.82 -11.11
N GLN A 592 -14.51 -8.95 -12.11
CA GLN A 592 -14.14 -8.90 -13.54
C GLN A 592 -14.20 -7.46 -14.06
N LEU A 593 -13.60 -7.21 -15.23
CA LEU A 593 -13.82 -5.99 -15.98
C LEU A 593 -15.31 -5.82 -16.31
N PRO A 594 -15.82 -4.58 -16.43
CA PRO A 594 -17.18 -4.31 -16.92
C PRO A 594 -17.44 -4.97 -18.28
N GLU A 595 -18.63 -5.55 -18.48
CA GLU A 595 -18.92 -6.36 -19.67
C GLU A 595 -18.79 -5.58 -21.00
N ASN A 596 -19.15 -4.32 -21.01
CA ASN A 596 -18.94 -3.45 -22.18
C ASN A 596 -17.45 -3.30 -22.56
N GLN A 597 -16.56 -3.27 -21.59
CA GLN A 597 -15.11 -3.23 -21.79
C GLN A 597 -14.59 -4.60 -22.30
N LYS A 598 -15.12 -5.71 -21.79
CA LYS A 598 -14.81 -7.06 -22.29
C LYS A 598 -15.27 -7.24 -23.73
N ARG A 599 -16.47 -6.75 -24.08
CA ARG A 599 -16.97 -6.75 -25.47
C ARG A 599 -16.03 -5.99 -26.41
N LEU A 600 -15.53 -4.82 -25.99
CA LEU A 600 -14.55 -4.05 -26.75
C LEU A 600 -13.27 -4.87 -26.97
N LEU A 601 -12.71 -5.43 -25.90
CA LEU A 601 -11.48 -6.23 -25.97
C LEU A 601 -11.62 -7.42 -26.92
N ARG A 602 -12.72 -8.18 -26.83
CA ARG A 602 -13.02 -9.31 -27.76
C ARG A 602 -13.09 -8.83 -29.21
N ALA A 603 -13.75 -7.70 -29.47
CA ALA A 603 -13.89 -7.16 -30.83
C ALA A 603 -12.55 -6.72 -31.42
N VAL A 604 -11.71 -6.03 -30.62
CA VAL A 604 -10.37 -5.64 -31.06
C VAL A 604 -9.47 -6.88 -31.24
N ALA A 605 -9.55 -7.88 -30.37
CA ALA A 605 -8.80 -9.13 -30.50
C ALA A 605 -9.14 -9.89 -31.78
N ALA A 606 -10.41 -9.86 -32.20
CA ALA A 606 -10.87 -10.46 -33.47
C ALA A 606 -10.22 -9.85 -34.72
N THR A 607 -9.61 -8.66 -34.62
CA THR A 607 -8.83 -8.06 -35.74
C THR A 607 -7.50 -8.78 -35.99
N GLY A 608 -7.04 -9.61 -35.06
CA GLY A 608 -5.73 -10.28 -35.10
C GLY A 608 -4.54 -9.35 -34.82
N LYS A 609 -4.77 -8.11 -34.43
CA LYS A 609 -3.70 -7.18 -34.08
C LYS A 609 -3.17 -7.47 -32.67
N PRO A 610 -1.85 -7.35 -32.45
CA PRO A 610 -1.30 -7.48 -31.11
C PRO A 610 -1.86 -6.40 -30.17
N ILE A 611 -2.20 -6.80 -28.95
CA ILE A 611 -2.84 -5.94 -27.95
C ILE A 611 -1.95 -5.77 -26.73
N VAL A 612 -1.76 -4.52 -26.31
CA VAL A 612 -1.32 -4.15 -24.97
C VAL A 612 -2.56 -3.76 -24.17
N LEU A 613 -2.86 -4.48 -23.12
CA LEU A 613 -3.93 -4.16 -22.18
C LEU A 613 -3.35 -3.49 -20.94
N LEU A 614 -3.68 -2.23 -20.73
CA LEU A 614 -3.44 -1.48 -19.49
C LEU A 614 -4.67 -1.64 -18.61
N VAL A 615 -4.46 -2.02 -17.35
CA VAL A 615 -5.55 -2.25 -16.38
C VAL A 615 -5.46 -1.25 -15.25
N MET A 616 -6.45 -0.35 -15.17
CA MET A 616 -6.65 0.55 -14.04
C MET A 616 -7.58 -0.11 -13.03
N THR A 617 -7.14 -0.29 -11.79
CA THR A 617 -7.94 -0.98 -10.77
C THR A 617 -7.47 -0.67 -9.36
N GLY A 618 -8.37 -0.79 -8.38
CA GLY A 618 -8.05 -0.70 -6.96
C GLY A 618 -7.96 -2.06 -6.25
N ARG A 619 -8.00 -3.18 -7.00
CA ARG A 619 -8.01 -4.54 -6.48
C ARG A 619 -7.45 -5.56 -7.46
N PRO A 620 -7.03 -6.77 -7.04
CA PRO A 620 -6.86 -7.88 -7.95
C PRO A 620 -8.17 -8.23 -8.66
N LEU A 621 -8.12 -8.33 -9.98
CA LEU A 621 -9.26 -8.72 -10.82
C LEU A 621 -9.13 -10.17 -11.29
N ASP A 622 -10.26 -10.81 -11.61
CA ASP A 622 -10.30 -12.01 -12.43
C ASP A 622 -10.09 -11.59 -13.89
N LEU A 623 -8.87 -11.82 -14.39
CA LEU A 623 -8.43 -11.52 -15.75
C LEU A 623 -8.29 -12.80 -16.59
N SER A 624 -9.00 -13.87 -16.25
CA SER A 624 -8.84 -15.18 -16.88
C SER A 624 -9.19 -15.20 -18.36
N GLU A 625 -10.08 -14.33 -18.81
CA GLU A 625 -10.40 -14.15 -20.21
C GLU A 625 -9.36 -13.26 -20.92
N GLU A 626 -8.94 -12.20 -20.26
CA GLU A 626 -8.06 -11.16 -20.81
C GLU A 626 -6.67 -11.72 -21.15
N VAL A 627 -6.15 -12.66 -20.36
CA VAL A 627 -4.84 -13.31 -20.61
C VAL A 627 -4.79 -14.08 -21.92
N GLY A 628 -5.95 -14.53 -22.43
CA GLY A 628 -6.07 -15.21 -23.74
C GLY A 628 -6.25 -14.25 -24.92
N LEU A 629 -6.62 -13.00 -24.68
CA LEU A 629 -6.95 -12.00 -25.69
C LEU A 629 -5.86 -10.96 -25.91
N ALA A 630 -5.09 -10.62 -24.86
CA ALA A 630 -4.05 -9.61 -24.92
C ALA A 630 -2.66 -10.25 -25.05
N THR A 631 -1.78 -9.65 -25.86
CA THR A 631 -0.37 -10.04 -25.98
C THR A 631 0.43 -9.61 -24.76
N SER A 632 0.16 -8.42 -24.25
CA SER A 632 0.78 -7.90 -23.04
C SER A 632 -0.27 -7.32 -22.11
N ILE A 633 -0.11 -7.53 -20.80
CA ILE A 633 -1.00 -7.01 -19.76
C ILE A 633 -0.17 -6.32 -18.69
N MET A 634 -0.48 -5.06 -18.41
CA MET A 634 0.16 -4.27 -17.36
C MET A 634 -0.89 -3.65 -16.45
N VAL A 635 -0.82 -3.94 -15.16
CA VAL A 635 -1.64 -3.28 -14.15
C VAL A 635 -0.96 -1.97 -13.76
N THR A 636 -1.72 -0.87 -13.90
CA THR A 636 -1.25 0.48 -13.57
C THR A 636 -1.78 0.97 -12.23
N TRP A 637 -2.74 0.24 -11.64
CA TRP A 637 -3.51 0.67 -10.46
C TRP A 637 -4.21 2.00 -10.74
N PHE A 638 -4.39 2.87 -9.72
CA PHE A 638 -4.67 4.29 -9.88
C PHE A 638 -3.36 5.04 -9.65
N PRO A 639 -2.68 5.52 -10.70
CA PRO A 639 -1.24 5.83 -10.63
C PRO A 639 -0.89 7.22 -10.09
N GLY A 640 -1.88 8.06 -9.81
CA GLY A 640 -1.67 9.40 -9.24
C GLY A 640 -1.39 10.49 -10.27
N THR A 641 -0.87 11.61 -9.78
CA THR A 641 -0.73 12.88 -10.52
C THR A 641 0.14 12.75 -11.79
N GLN A 642 1.17 11.90 -11.79
CA GLN A 642 2.13 11.77 -12.90
C GLN A 642 1.88 10.52 -13.78
N ALA A 643 0.67 10.00 -13.75
CA ALA A 643 0.26 8.77 -14.41
C ALA A 643 0.65 8.68 -15.89
N GLY A 644 0.25 9.65 -16.70
CA GLY A 644 0.44 9.59 -18.15
C GLY A 644 1.89 9.54 -18.57
N MET A 645 2.76 10.32 -17.91
CA MET A 645 4.20 10.33 -18.19
C MET A 645 4.82 8.97 -17.85
N ALA A 646 4.48 8.42 -16.68
CA ALA A 646 5.00 7.13 -16.24
C ALA A 646 4.55 5.99 -17.16
N VAL A 647 3.27 5.96 -17.56
CA VAL A 647 2.73 4.94 -18.48
C VAL A 647 3.41 5.05 -19.85
N ARG A 648 3.52 6.26 -20.42
CA ARG A 648 4.21 6.49 -21.70
C ARG A 648 5.64 5.95 -21.67
N ASP A 649 6.41 6.33 -20.66
CA ASP A 649 7.83 6.01 -20.57
C ASP A 649 8.05 4.51 -20.38
N VAL A 650 7.17 3.83 -19.64
CA VAL A 650 7.20 2.36 -19.53
C VAL A 650 6.79 1.71 -20.86
N LEU A 651 5.71 2.17 -21.52
CA LEU A 651 5.30 1.58 -22.79
C LEU A 651 6.39 1.61 -23.87
N TYR A 652 7.19 2.68 -23.90
CA TYR A 652 8.24 2.85 -24.92
C TYR A 652 9.64 2.45 -24.43
N GLY A 653 9.78 1.91 -23.23
CA GLY A 653 11.04 1.36 -22.73
C GLY A 653 12.04 2.39 -22.20
N GLU A 654 11.65 3.65 -22.01
CA GLU A 654 12.46 4.64 -21.29
C GLU A 654 12.66 4.23 -19.82
N LYS A 655 11.68 3.49 -19.29
CA LYS A 655 11.73 2.85 -17.99
C LYS A 655 11.26 1.40 -18.10
N SER A 656 11.99 0.50 -17.44
CA SER A 656 11.55 -0.89 -17.32
C SER A 656 10.55 -1.03 -16.16
N PRO A 657 9.42 -1.73 -16.33
CA PRO A 657 8.54 -2.05 -15.21
C PRO A 657 9.30 -2.89 -14.17
N SER A 658 9.04 -2.66 -12.90
CA SER A 658 9.73 -3.35 -11.80
C SER A 658 8.82 -3.68 -10.62
N GLY A 659 7.54 -3.38 -10.76
CA GLY A 659 6.54 -3.72 -9.75
C GLY A 659 6.31 -5.22 -9.64
N LYS A 660 6.01 -5.69 -8.42
CA LYS A 660 5.67 -7.07 -8.10
C LYS A 660 4.35 -7.10 -7.33
N LEU A 661 3.47 -8.05 -7.66
CA LEU A 661 2.18 -8.18 -6.98
C LEU A 661 2.35 -8.38 -5.48
N THR A 662 1.58 -7.64 -4.70
CA THR A 662 1.50 -7.75 -3.25
C THR A 662 0.21 -8.40 -2.78
N MET A 663 -0.63 -8.76 -3.74
CA MET A 663 -1.84 -9.54 -3.54
C MET A 663 -2.05 -10.47 -4.73
N THR A 664 -2.41 -11.71 -4.43
CA THR A 664 -2.63 -12.79 -5.40
C THR A 664 -3.83 -12.48 -6.30
N PHE A 665 -3.69 -12.68 -7.62
CA PHE A 665 -4.78 -12.56 -8.60
C PHE A 665 -5.48 -13.92 -8.77
N PRO A 666 -6.78 -14.05 -8.49
CA PRO A 666 -7.52 -15.28 -8.65
C PRO A 666 -7.81 -15.59 -10.13
N ARG A 667 -8.06 -16.86 -10.44
CA ARG A 667 -8.63 -17.26 -11.74
C ARG A 667 -10.13 -17.07 -11.81
N SER A 668 -10.78 -16.97 -10.67
CA SER A 668 -12.21 -16.77 -10.51
C SER A 668 -12.51 -16.28 -9.12
N VAL A 669 -13.57 -15.51 -8.96
CA VAL A 669 -14.08 -15.11 -7.65
C VAL A 669 -14.40 -16.31 -6.76
N GLY A 670 -14.70 -17.48 -7.35
CA GLY A 670 -14.92 -18.73 -6.61
C GLY A 670 -13.68 -19.28 -5.88
N GLN A 671 -12.45 -18.83 -6.22
CA GLN A 671 -11.24 -19.19 -5.49
C GLN A 671 -11.00 -18.37 -4.23
N VAL A 672 -11.72 -17.25 -4.05
CA VAL A 672 -11.47 -16.30 -2.96
C VAL A 672 -11.94 -16.88 -1.62
N PRO A 673 -11.12 -16.83 -0.56
CA PRO A 673 -9.78 -16.22 -0.51
C PRO A 673 -8.68 -17.15 -1.05
N ILE A 674 -7.80 -16.62 -1.91
CA ILE A 674 -6.60 -17.31 -2.37
C ILE A 674 -5.38 -16.41 -2.07
N TYR A 675 -4.36 -16.97 -1.40
CA TYR A 675 -3.15 -16.26 -1.01
C TYR A 675 -1.97 -17.24 -0.87
N TYR A 676 -0.75 -16.73 -1.03
CA TYR A 676 0.45 -17.55 -1.18
C TYR A 676 0.84 -18.32 0.10
N ASN A 677 0.58 -17.76 1.29
CA ASN A 677 0.97 -18.35 2.58
C ASN A 677 -0.14 -19.24 3.19
N ALA A 678 -0.92 -19.90 2.35
CA ALA A 678 -1.90 -20.86 2.78
C ALA A 678 -1.25 -22.03 3.52
N LYS A 679 -2.00 -22.65 4.45
CA LYS A 679 -1.54 -23.81 5.20
C LYS A 679 -1.66 -25.09 4.35
N ASN A 680 -0.75 -26.03 4.63
CA ASN A 680 -0.90 -27.38 4.08
C ASN A 680 -2.13 -28.09 4.68
N THR A 681 -2.76 -28.93 3.90
CA THR A 681 -3.88 -29.79 4.33
C THR A 681 -3.41 -31.21 4.56
N GLY A 682 -4.21 -32.02 5.25
CA GLY A 682 -3.94 -33.46 5.39
C GLY A 682 -4.04 -34.24 4.06
N ARG A 683 -4.65 -33.62 3.04
CA ARG A 683 -4.75 -34.15 1.67
C ARG A 683 -4.36 -33.05 0.67
N PRO A 684 -3.06 -32.76 0.54
CA PRO A 684 -2.56 -31.73 -0.36
C PRO A 684 -2.98 -32.05 -1.80
N PHE A 685 -3.03 -31.02 -2.63
CA PHE A 685 -3.44 -31.13 -4.02
C PHE A 685 -2.58 -32.15 -4.78
N ASP A 686 -3.26 -33.08 -5.42
CA ASP A 686 -2.72 -33.99 -6.42
C ASP A 686 -3.76 -34.12 -7.54
N GLU A 687 -3.39 -33.72 -8.74
CA GLU A 687 -4.27 -33.75 -9.91
C GLU A 687 -4.81 -35.17 -10.21
N LYS A 688 -3.98 -36.19 -9.98
CA LYS A 688 -4.28 -37.58 -10.31
C LYS A 688 -5.15 -38.28 -9.25
N GLN A 689 -5.26 -37.72 -8.06
CA GLN A 689 -6.04 -38.31 -6.97
C GLN A 689 -7.34 -37.55 -6.73
N LYS A 690 -8.47 -38.29 -6.76
CA LYS A 690 -9.81 -37.72 -6.54
C LYS A 690 -9.94 -37.08 -5.16
N TYR A 691 -9.43 -37.70 -4.12
CA TYR A 691 -9.66 -37.35 -2.71
C TYR A 691 -8.58 -36.36 -2.16
N THR A 692 -8.28 -35.31 -2.92
CA THR A 692 -7.36 -34.24 -2.50
C THR A 692 -8.07 -32.89 -2.49
N SER A 693 -7.48 -31.88 -1.83
CA SER A 693 -8.06 -30.54 -1.73
C SER A 693 -7.97 -29.82 -3.09
N LYS A 694 -9.05 -29.87 -3.86
CA LYS A 694 -9.12 -29.24 -5.19
C LYS A 694 -10.54 -28.86 -5.60
N TYR A 695 -10.61 -27.93 -6.55
CA TYR A 695 -11.83 -27.65 -7.31
C TYR A 695 -12.01 -28.72 -8.42
N LEU A 696 -13.25 -28.92 -8.87
CA LEU A 696 -13.57 -29.82 -9.99
C LEU A 696 -13.35 -29.13 -11.35
N ASP A 697 -13.54 -27.83 -11.41
CA ASP A 697 -13.76 -27.04 -12.62
C ASP A 697 -12.69 -25.96 -12.86
N ILE A 698 -11.79 -25.76 -11.90
CA ILE A 698 -10.74 -24.74 -12.00
C ILE A 698 -9.43 -25.23 -11.35
N GLN A 699 -8.30 -24.79 -11.87
CA GLN A 699 -7.00 -25.11 -11.29
C GLN A 699 -6.84 -24.49 -9.88
N ASN A 700 -6.17 -25.20 -8.98
CA ASN A 700 -5.91 -24.71 -7.61
C ASN A 700 -4.93 -23.55 -7.57
N THR A 701 -4.09 -23.39 -8.61
CA THR A 701 -3.13 -22.27 -8.67
C THR A 701 -3.83 -20.95 -8.96
N PRO A 702 -3.30 -19.82 -8.48
CA PRO A 702 -3.80 -18.50 -8.86
C PRO A 702 -3.57 -18.22 -10.35
N LEU A 703 -4.18 -17.17 -10.87
CA LEU A 703 -3.87 -16.65 -12.21
C LEU A 703 -2.47 -16.01 -12.20
N PHE A 704 -2.19 -15.14 -11.22
CA PHE A 704 -0.86 -14.59 -10.97
C PHE A 704 -0.58 -14.65 -9.47
N ALA A 705 0.59 -15.17 -9.13
CA ALA A 705 0.99 -15.40 -7.76
C ALA A 705 1.49 -14.11 -7.07
N PHE A 706 1.47 -14.10 -5.74
CA PHE A 706 2.14 -13.06 -4.94
C PHE A 706 3.63 -12.96 -5.34
N GLY A 707 4.12 -11.74 -5.49
CA GLY A 707 5.49 -11.45 -5.92
C GLY A 707 5.69 -11.50 -7.44
N HIS A 708 4.67 -11.89 -8.24
CA HIS A 708 4.78 -11.92 -9.70
C HIS A 708 4.87 -10.51 -10.30
N GLY A 709 5.69 -10.38 -11.33
CA GLY A 709 5.85 -9.18 -12.15
C GLY A 709 7.07 -9.33 -13.06
N LEU A 710 6.92 -8.93 -14.31
CA LEU A 710 7.95 -9.01 -15.35
C LEU A 710 8.66 -7.66 -15.51
N SER A 711 9.83 -7.70 -16.11
CA SER A 711 10.60 -6.53 -16.52
C SER A 711 11.07 -6.68 -17.96
N TYR A 712 11.65 -5.63 -18.54
CA TYR A 712 12.24 -5.69 -19.89
C TYR A 712 13.63 -6.30 -19.90
N GLY A 713 14.22 -6.52 -18.75
CA GLY A 713 15.40 -7.31 -18.55
C GLY A 713 15.11 -8.68 -17.98
N SER A 714 16.10 -9.53 -17.96
CA SER A 714 16.00 -10.86 -17.34
C SER A 714 17.06 -11.03 -16.26
N THR A 715 16.65 -11.74 -15.19
CA THR A 715 17.47 -12.01 -14.01
C THR A 715 17.73 -13.50 -13.89
N ALA A 716 18.96 -13.87 -13.56
CA ALA A 716 19.29 -15.23 -13.13
C ALA A 716 19.85 -15.18 -11.70
N LEU A 717 19.51 -16.19 -10.90
CA LEU A 717 19.94 -16.32 -9.52
C LEU A 717 20.82 -17.55 -9.31
N GLY A 718 21.82 -17.42 -8.45
CA GLY A 718 22.66 -18.51 -8.00
C GLY A 718 23.09 -18.31 -6.55
N PHE A 719 23.49 -19.38 -5.86
CA PHE A 719 24.16 -19.21 -4.57
C PHE A 719 25.60 -18.74 -4.78
N GLY A 720 26.12 -17.94 -3.84
CA GLY A 720 27.50 -17.46 -3.79
C GLY A 720 28.15 -17.73 -2.45
N GLY A 721 29.39 -17.32 -2.27
CA GLY A 721 30.10 -17.33 -0.98
C GLY A 721 29.92 -18.60 -0.17
N ASN A 722 29.64 -18.44 1.11
CA ASN A 722 29.44 -19.54 2.05
C ASN A 722 28.23 -20.42 1.72
N SER A 723 27.25 -19.90 0.97
CA SER A 723 26.06 -20.65 0.57
C SER A 723 26.31 -21.76 -0.46
N LEU A 724 27.50 -21.81 -1.05
CA LEU A 724 27.95 -22.91 -1.91
C LEU A 724 28.43 -24.12 -1.12
N SER A 725 28.86 -23.94 0.15
CA SER A 725 29.57 -24.96 0.90
C SER A 725 28.67 -26.02 1.53
N SER A 726 27.36 -25.73 1.71
CA SER A 726 26.43 -26.65 2.38
C SER A 726 25.00 -26.51 1.85
N ASP A 727 24.28 -27.62 1.83
CA ASP A 727 22.83 -27.63 1.60
C ASP A 727 22.02 -27.48 2.89
N THR A 728 22.68 -27.68 4.05
CA THR A 728 22.05 -27.56 5.36
C THR A 728 22.91 -26.65 6.27
N PHE A 729 22.29 -25.62 6.80
CA PHE A 729 22.87 -24.71 7.78
C PHE A 729 22.33 -25.02 9.17
N VAL A 730 23.14 -24.76 10.21
CA VAL A 730 22.70 -24.95 11.60
C VAL A 730 22.58 -23.58 12.26
N LEU A 731 21.41 -23.35 12.86
CA LEU A 731 21.13 -22.21 13.72
C LEU A 731 21.03 -22.72 15.16
N ASP A 732 22.04 -22.46 15.96
CA ASP A 732 22.00 -22.72 17.40
C ASP A 732 21.28 -21.56 18.09
N ALA A 733 20.01 -21.76 18.44
CA ALA A 733 19.17 -20.74 19.05
C ALA A 733 19.55 -20.41 20.50
N THR A 734 20.47 -21.16 21.11
CA THR A 734 21.01 -20.86 22.45
C THR A 734 22.13 -19.83 22.39
N ALA A 735 22.77 -19.68 21.22
CA ALA A 735 23.85 -18.73 21.03
C ALA A 735 23.33 -17.27 20.99
N THR A 736 24.04 -16.38 21.63
CA THR A 736 23.76 -14.95 21.57
C THR A 736 23.91 -14.46 20.13
N ASN A 737 22.87 -13.77 19.60
CA ASN A 737 22.83 -13.28 18.23
C ASN A 737 22.94 -14.38 17.15
N ALA A 738 22.36 -15.56 17.41
CA ALA A 738 22.32 -16.65 16.44
C ALA A 738 21.73 -16.21 15.11
N GLN A 739 22.48 -16.40 14.03
CA GLN A 739 22.11 -16.00 12.66
C GLN A 739 22.62 -17.03 11.65
N VAL A 740 21.90 -17.12 10.53
CA VAL A 740 22.35 -17.82 9.31
C VAL A 740 22.31 -16.85 8.15
N GLU A 741 23.27 -16.95 7.25
CA GLU A 741 23.41 -16.07 6.11
C GLU A 741 23.32 -16.85 4.81
N PHE A 742 22.67 -16.26 3.81
CA PHE A 742 22.52 -16.79 2.47
C PHE A 742 23.06 -15.77 1.47
N ASP A 743 24.23 -16.09 0.90
CA ASP A 743 24.82 -15.31 -0.16
C ASP A 743 24.20 -15.70 -1.50
N VAL A 744 23.65 -14.74 -2.19
CA VAL A 744 22.98 -14.88 -3.48
C VAL A 744 23.69 -14.03 -4.53
N VAL A 745 24.03 -14.64 -5.63
CA VAL A 745 24.53 -13.96 -6.82
C VAL A 745 23.35 -13.67 -7.73
N VAL A 746 23.19 -12.42 -8.10
CA VAL A 746 22.14 -11.92 -8.99
C VAL A 746 22.81 -11.44 -10.27
N LEU A 747 22.46 -12.08 -11.38
CA LEU A 747 23.03 -11.81 -12.69
C LEU A 747 22.00 -11.13 -13.59
N HIS A 748 22.38 -10.01 -14.21
CA HIS A 748 21.66 -9.48 -15.37
C HIS A 748 21.82 -10.45 -16.55
N ALA A 749 20.76 -11.18 -16.90
CA ALA A 749 20.84 -12.27 -17.89
C ALA A 749 20.57 -11.81 -19.33
N GLY A 750 20.16 -10.55 -19.52
CA GLY A 750 19.94 -9.94 -20.84
C GLY A 750 18.72 -9.00 -20.84
N GLY A 751 18.51 -8.30 -21.94
CA GLY A 751 17.45 -7.28 -22.09
C GLY A 751 17.90 -5.90 -21.61
N GLN A 752 16.96 -5.05 -21.24
CA GLN A 752 17.24 -3.69 -20.74
C GLN A 752 17.67 -3.70 -19.27
N SER A 753 18.31 -2.61 -18.85
CA SER A 753 18.50 -2.32 -17.42
C SER A 753 17.16 -2.31 -16.70
N HIS A 754 17.11 -2.94 -15.53
CA HIS A 754 15.88 -3.08 -14.76
C HIS A 754 16.16 -3.20 -13.27
N SER A 755 15.14 -3.09 -12.45
CA SER A 755 15.22 -3.48 -11.04
C SER A 755 14.52 -4.81 -10.83
N GLU A 756 15.12 -5.67 -9.99
CA GLU A 756 14.55 -6.94 -9.59
C GLU A 756 14.39 -7.02 -8.07
N THR A 757 13.30 -7.64 -7.61
CA THR A 757 13.05 -7.90 -6.20
C THR A 757 13.32 -9.35 -5.87
N ILE A 758 14.38 -9.59 -5.12
CA ILE A 758 14.76 -10.92 -4.64
C ILE A 758 14.02 -11.18 -3.32
N GLN A 759 13.32 -12.30 -3.23
CA GLN A 759 12.41 -12.65 -2.14
C GLN A 759 12.89 -13.95 -1.48
N LEU A 760 12.95 -13.98 -0.14
CA LEU A 760 13.31 -15.15 0.63
C LEU A 760 12.11 -15.62 1.44
N TYR A 761 11.79 -16.91 1.32
CA TYR A 761 10.68 -17.58 1.98
C TYR A 761 11.17 -18.72 2.86
N THR A 762 10.43 -19.00 3.95
CA THR A 762 10.70 -20.14 4.82
C THR A 762 9.47 -21.03 4.98
N HIS A 763 9.71 -22.32 5.31
CA HIS A 763 8.68 -23.26 5.71
C HIS A 763 9.23 -24.18 6.82
N GLN A 764 8.50 -24.30 7.90
CA GLN A 764 8.81 -25.27 8.96
C GLN A 764 8.21 -26.65 8.61
N ARG A 765 9.07 -27.65 8.38
CA ARG A 765 8.63 -29.00 7.93
C ARG A 765 7.76 -29.72 8.94
N SER A 766 8.04 -29.55 10.23
CA SER A 766 7.29 -30.16 11.34
C SER A 766 7.17 -29.17 12.48
N ALA A 767 5.98 -28.96 12.99
CA ALA A 767 5.68 -28.05 14.07
C ALA A 767 4.52 -28.56 14.92
N THR A 768 4.39 -28.04 16.13
CA THR A 768 3.25 -28.32 17.03
C THR A 768 1.91 -27.85 16.42
N LEU A 769 1.92 -26.78 15.63
CA LEU A 769 0.75 -26.25 14.90
C LEU A 769 1.02 -26.25 13.39
N THR A 770 -0.02 -26.44 12.60
CA THR A 770 0.09 -26.40 11.12
C THR A 770 0.63 -25.05 10.68
N ARG A 771 1.76 -25.08 9.94
CA ARG A 771 2.44 -23.89 9.42
C ARG A 771 2.07 -23.61 7.96
N PRO A 772 2.18 -22.35 7.53
CA PRO A 772 2.05 -21.98 6.12
C PRO A 772 3.04 -22.74 5.23
N LEU A 773 2.65 -23.00 3.99
CA LEU A 773 3.53 -23.62 2.98
C LEU A 773 4.75 -22.75 2.66
N LYS A 774 4.58 -21.43 2.76
CA LYS A 774 5.64 -20.43 2.56
C LYS A 774 5.35 -19.20 3.39
N GLU A 775 6.37 -18.58 3.92
CA GLU A 775 6.29 -17.30 4.65
C GLU A 775 7.42 -16.40 4.18
N LEU A 776 7.10 -15.24 3.63
CA LEU A 776 8.09 -14.21 3.29
C LEU A 776 8.81 -13.73 4.56
N LYS A 777 10.13 -13.77 4.56
CA LYS A 777 10.94 -13.32 5.71
C LYS A 777 11.86 -12.18 5.34
N ARG A 778 12.31 -12.09 4.09
CA ARG A 778 13.17 -11.02 3.61
C ARG A 778 12.88 -10.73 2.13
N PHE A 779 13.13 -9.51 1.76
CA PHE A 779 13.19 -9.11 0.36
C PHE A 779 14.22 -7.98 0.18
N ILE A 780 14.73 -7.87 -1.03
CA ILE A 780 15.61 -6.78 -1.40
C ILE A 780 15.38 -6.42 -2.86
N LYS A 781 15.23 -5.14 -3.15
CA LYS A 781 15.13 -4.62 -4.52
C LYS A 781 16.49 -4.11 -4.95
N ILE A 782 16.96 -4.57 -6.10
CA ILE A 782 18.26 -4.20 -6.66
C ILE A 782 18.11 -3.73 -8.10
N ALA A 783 18.88 -2.72 -8.48
CA ALA A 783 18.99 -2.30 -9.87
C ALA A 783 20.06 -3.16 -10.56
N LEU A 784 19.77 -3.58 -11.78
CA LEU A 784 20.66 -4.32 -12.66
C LEU A 784 20.82 -3.50 -13.94
N THR A 785 22.05 -3.04 -14.20
CA THR A 785 22.36 -2.14 -15.31
C THR A 785 23.13 -2.89 -16.41
N THR A 786 22.93 -2.46 -17.65
CA THR A 786 23.80 -2.84 -18.77
C THR A 786 24.83 -1.73 -18.95
N GLU A 787 26.12 -2.03 -18.84
CA GLU A 787 27.16 -1.10 -19.29
C GLU A 787 27.10 -0.97 -20.82
N ASP A 788 27.59 0.14 -21.37
CA ASP A 788 27.57 0.47 -22.82
C ASP A 788 28.21 -0.61 -23.74
N ASN A 789 28.84 -1.61 -23.15
CA ASN A 789 29.34 -2.78 -23.84
C ASN A 789 28.34 -3.94 -23.76
N VAL A 790 27.71 -4.27 -24.86
CA VAL A 790 26.68 -5.30 -25.08
C VAL A 790 27.03 -6.70 -24.53
N ASN A 791 28.21 -6.92 -24.03
CA ASN A 791 28.73 -8.18 -23.47
C ASN A 791 29.01 -8.13 -21.95
N ALA A 792 28.93 -6.99 -21.29
CA ALA A 792 29.18 -6.90 -19.84
C ALA A 792 27.87 -7.21 -19.08
N ARG A 793 27.83 -8.39 -18.46
CA ARG A 793 26.73 -8.82 -17.59
C ARG A 793 27.02 -8.34 -16.19
N GLU A 794 26.18 -7.45 -15.67
CA GLU A 794 26.32 -7.02 -14.28
C GLU A 794 25.99 -8.18 -13.32
N ILE A 795 26.86 -8.37 -12.33
CA ILE A 795 26.70 -9.36 -11.26
C ILE A 795 26.70 -8.61 -9.95
N LYS A 796 25.65 -8.80 -9.17
CA LYS A 796 25.54 -8.27 -7.81
C LYS A 796 25.47 -9.41 -6.80
N ALA A 797 26.10 -9.20 -5.65
CA ALA A 797 26.00 -10.10 -4.50
C ALA A 797 25.04 -9.50 -3.47
N VAL A 798 24.16 -10.33 -2.96
CA VAL A 798 23.18 -10.00 -1.93
C VAL A 798 23.30 -11.03 -0.80
N THR A 799 23.34 -10.59 0.45
CA THR A 799 23.31 -11.48 1.60
C THR A 799 22.01 -11.31 2.37
N PHE A 800 21.28 -12.41 2.56
CA PHE A 800 20.12 -12.47 3.44
C PHE A 800 20.52 -13.05 4.78
N THR A 801 20.21 -12.35 5.85
CA THR A 801 20.46 -12.80 7.23
C THR A 801 19.14 -13.14 7.90
N LEU A 802 19.04 -14.38 8.44
CA LEU A 802 17.93 -14.83 9.27
C LEU A 802 18.41 -15.11 10.69
N SER A 803 17.65 -14.64 11.67
CA SER A 803 17.86 -14.86 13.10
C SER A 803 16.88 -15.88 13.65
N ALA A 804 17.06 -16.31 14.89
CA ALA A 804 16.12 -17.19 15.59
C ALA A 804 14.66 -16.64 15.59
N LYS A 805 14.50 -15.31 15.62
CA LYS A 805 13.20 -14.65 15.56
C LYS A 805 12.46 -14.94 14.24
N ASP A 806 13.17 -15.09 13.13
CA ASP A 806 12.57 -15.32 11.82
C ASP A 806 11.96 -16.74 11.70
N PHE A 807 12.39 -17.67 12.54
CA PHE A 807 11.89 -19.04 12.65
C PHE A 807 10.84 -19.22 13.76
N SER A 808 10.54 -18.15 14.50
CA SER A 808 9.53 -18.15 15.55
C SER A 808 8.14 -17.85 14.98
N TYR A 809 7.12 -18.31 15.69
CA TYR A 809 5.72 -18.00 15.42
C TYR A 809 4.94 -17.92 16.72
N PHE A 810 3.69 -17.45 16.68
CA PHE A 810 2.83 -17.38 17.87
C PHE A 810 1.93 -18.60 17.97
N ASP A 811 1.79 -19.15 19.16
CA ASP A 811 0.90 -20.26 19.46
C ASP A 811 -0.59 -19.85 19.51
N ALA A 812 -1.47 -20.79 19.86
CA ALA A 812 -2.91 -20.54 19.98
C ALA A 812 -3.30 -19.57 21.12
N SER A 813 -2.38 -19.28 22.04
CA SER A 813 -2.58 -18.31 23.13
C SER A 813 -1.96 -16.94 22.85
N GLY A 814 -1.32 -16.76 21.68
CA GLY A 814 -0.62 -15.52 21.32
C GLY A 814 0.79 -15.40 21.91
N LYS A 815 1.38 -16.52 22.39
CA LYS A 815 2.76 -16.52 22.88
C LYS A 815 3.75 -16.91 21.79
N PRO A 816 4.88 -16.20 21.66
CA PRO A 816 5.90 -16.55 20.69
C PRO A 816 6.58 -17.87 21.07
N ILE A 817 6.69 -18.77 20.09
CA ILE A 817 7.43 -20.03 20.25
C ILE A 817 8.42 -20.18 19.08
N LEU A 818 9.56 -20.78 19.43
CA LEU A 818 10.56 -21.25 18.50
C LEU A 818 10.68 -22.76 18.69
N GLU A 819 10.68 -23.55 17.65
CA GLU A 819 10.82 -25.00 17.73
C GLU A 819 12.10 -25.46 17.04
N ALA A 820 12.78 -26.44 17.65
CA ALA A 820 13.88 -27.14 16.99
C ALA A 820 13.34 -27.97 15.84
N GLY A 821 14.09 -28.06 14.74
CA GLY A 821 13.64 -28.82 13.58
C GLY A 821 14.26 -28.36 12.27
N LEU A 822 13.72 -28.85 11.18
CA LEU A 822 14.16 -28.50 9.83
C LEU A 822 13.22 -27.48 9.20
N TYR A 823 13.83 -26.46 8.60
CA TYR A 823 13.15 -25.40 7.88
C TYR A 823 13.69 -25.31 6.46
N ASP A 824 12.80 -25.36 5.48
CA ASP A 824 13.14 -25.02 4.11
C ASP A 824 13.30 -23.51 3.97
N VAL A 825 14.27 -23.09 3.17
CA VAL A 825 14.53 -21.71 2.78
C VAL A 825 14.59 -21.67 1.27
N TRP A 826 13.69 -20.90 0.65
CA TRP A 826 13.68 -20.69 -0.79
C TRP A 826 13.98 -19.23 -1.11
N ILE A 827 14.69 -19.01 -2.21
CA ILE A 827 14.97 -17.66 -2.72
C ILE A 827 14.63 -17.62 -4.20
N GLY A 828 13.93 -16.56 -4.58
CA GLY A 828 13.49 -16.36 -5.95
C GLY A 828 12.94 -14.97 -6.21
N THR A 829 12.13 -14.82 -7.25
CA THR A 829 11.58 -13.54 -7.72
C THR A 829 10.06 -13.45 -7.55
N ALA A 830 9.40 -14.55 -7.21
CA ALA A 830 7.99 -14.63 -6.87
C ALA A 830 7.74 -15.85 -5.98
N SER A 831 6.59 -15.93 -5.32
CA SER A 831 6.23 -17.04 -4.41
C SER A 831 6.12 -18.41 -5.11
N ASP A 832 5.97 -18.41 -6.42
CA ASP A 832 5.94 -19.60 -7.28
C ASP A 832 7.18 -19.76 -8.19
N GLN A 833 8.14 -18.83 -8.11
CA GLN A 833 9.40 -18.82 -8.87
C GLN A 833 10.60 -18.79 -7.93
N LEU A 834 10.91 -19.96 -7.36
CA LEU A 834 11.87 -20.14 -6.28
C LEU A 834 12.99 -21.13 -6.70
N PRO A 835 13.92 -20.71 -7.57
CA PRO A 835 14.95 -21.60 -8.11
C PRO A 835 16.02 -22.01 -7.09
N LEU A 836 16.19 -21.28 -6.00
CA LEU A 836 17.20 -21.56 -4.99
C LEU A 836 16.56 -22.14 -3.73
N HIS A 837 17.16 -23.22 -3.21
CA HIS A 837 16.67 -23.92 -2.01
C HIS A 837 17.81 -24.32 -1.10
N LYS A 838 17.63 -24.11 0.19
CA LYS A 838 18.49 -24.59 1.29
C LYS A 838 17.65 -25.04 2.46
N VAL A 839 18.29 -25.72 3.41
CA VAL A 839 17.67 -26.17 4.66
C VAL A 839 18.38 -25.51 5.85
N VAL A 840 17.61 -25.08 6.84
CA VAL A 840 18.13 -24.65 8.14
C VAL A 840 17.68 -25.66 9.20
N LYS A 841 18.64 -26.20 9.95
CA LYS A 841 18.38 -26.98 11.15
C LYS A 841 18.48 -26.06 12.36
N VAL A 842 17.34 -25.74 12.96
CA VAL A 842 17.30 -25.03 14.24
C VAL A 842 17.53 -26.02 15.37
N VAL A 843 18.50 -25.73 16.23
CA VAL A 843 18.78 -26.49 17.47
C VAL A 843 18.59 -25.57 18.67
N LYS A 844 18.19 -26.17 19.82
CA LYS A 844 17.97 -25.48 21.11
C LYS A 844 18.84 -26.11 22.18
#